data_6abdd0a3f6528baaf1d458362c521192
#
_entry.id   6abdd0a3f6528baaf1d458362c521192
#
_cell.length_a   1.000
_cell.length_b   1.000
_cell.length_c   1.000
_cell.angle_alpha   90.00
_cell.angle_beta   90.00
_cell.angle_gamma   90.00
#
_symmetry.space_group_name_H-M   'P 1'
#
loop_
_entity.id
_entity.type
_entity.pdbx_description
1 polymer ?
#
loop_
_entity_poly.entity_id
_entity_poly.type
_entity_poly.pdbx_seq_one_letter_code
_entity_poly.pdbx_strand_id
1 'polypeptide(L)'
;MKHQRLILAKTLVLAAIALPAIACGQAPVDPDPNGVLLKPIPDRLVVLTFDDGCASGYTVAAPILKSLGFNATFYVCDFDSFKTRKDWYMTWRQMKELDRQGFEIGNHTVGHAGSLNAFLAMEDELFANGGPRMTTVCWPLYGAAWPICPDLAANGYLFGRGGHERPYRPTVDHPFDVPSFTIRDGPPIENFIKQVQQACQGRVVVFTFHGVPDMEHQGVSLEPATFKVMMQYLKDNNYQVIAMRDLAKYIDPIKAAKLPPTANDAKDAPPFQSVKGDKPYVAVAADAMRPVAANRPAVRTAKDMLTFLLPGPASTDISGTRIRVVVPPATEVTTLAPTFTLSPAAAAVPVSGTVRDFSKPQTYTITAQDGSTQDYTVTVVKGDTSNAFVWSKAEAGNWSDASKWTGNRGAGSAPDAAGKPDCILTFNMVGDYAVTNDLSDGFQLNRLNLAVGQGHGMKLTGKPLAFTGNKAAGKLPGIDQHAIFSRDRIDAPVILTSDVAVNLVPAGKLIIGGLISGPGALIYTGGNGNANGDLNGGPNQHHSGLSIEHPSNTHSGGTVINGGTLRVASNRGLGTGPVTLNDGGGFVPGSENATNPLILNGGTIDAGGVDWNAPITLNGNVRIAGHRVNFNNVSGGMSGLGGFTQIGTWAAFGRANVGEIYLWGANSYSGRTIVQQGTLYLKKAAALYHADPAQWTPANISVHPAATLVVSAGGPGEFTGEHVGILLDQLTKKVDDSGLMGRAVLSVDTAQATGPVTVSAVISDSDGPGGGAFVLKKSGAGTLELGGTNTYTGQTILEAGELRVTSLNSVVEGLPGSSLGAPKNIEAGEIVFGNEGKDGDCAFVYAGAGETCDRVINLVGKTSTVTIDQSGRGLLKLTSDLLTSGYGANKVVVLQGDTAGAGEFAGAIADPYDRAGKATTSIIKTGKGSWTLSGTNRFSGPLKVTQGSLSLANPRSLGNKAEIDISKGASLDLSFQGEMRVGRICFDGKPLPSGTYDAGNAPEFIKGKGRLKF
;
A
#
# COMPACT_ATOMS: atom_id res chain seq x y z
N MET A 1 26.29 37.79 -66.34
CA MET A 1 26.13 37.06 -67.64
C MET A 1 25.10 35.94 -67.35
N LYS A 2 23.89 36.16 -67.86
CA LYS A 2 23.19 35.41 -68.88
C LYS A 2 23.04 33.93 -68.59
N HIS A 3 21.90 33.25 -68.53
CA HIS A 3 20.57 33.37 -69.16
C HIS A 3 19.58 32.53 -68.40
N GLN A 4 18.44 32.93 -67.98
CA GLN A 4 17.14 32.92 -68.67
C GLN A 4 16.86 31.68 -69.52
N ARG A 5 15.81 30.94 -69.20
CA ARG A 5 14.64 30.51 -69.99
C ARG A 5 13.97 29.34 -69.35
N LEU A 6 12.74 29.15 -69.28
CA LEU A 6 11.46 29.64 -69.74
C LEU A 6 10.49 28.48 -69.60
N ILE A 7 9.46 28.65 -68.80
CA ILE A 7 8.08 28.14 -68.89
C ILE A 7 7.79 27.02 -69.90
N LEU A 8 7.19 25.91 -69.48
CA LEU A 8 6.01 25.32 -70.14
C LEU A 8 5.08 24.64 -69.10
N ALA A 9 3.91 25.24 -68.95
CA ALA A 9 2.77 24.62 -68.24
C ALA A 9 2.25 23.44 -69.09
N LYS A 10 2.08 22.28 -68.46
CA LYS A 10 1.18 21.25 -69.01
C LYS A 10 0.21 20.91 -67.88
N THR A 11 -0.96 21.40 -67.98
CA THR A 11 -2.19 21.01 -67.32
C THR A 11 -2.43 19.55 -67.65
N LEU A 12 -2.26 18.70 -66.64
CA LEU A 12 -2.75 17.32 -66.61
C LEU A 12 -3.98 17.29 -65.71
N VAL A 13 -5.13 17.22 -66.34
CA VAL A 13 -6.39 16.86 -65.67
C VAL A 13 -6.26 15.37 -65.25
N LEU A 14 -5.98 15.12 -64.03
CA LEU A 14 -6.18 13.78 -63.41
C LEU A 14 -7.65 13.68 -63.02
N ALA A 15 -8.39 12.91 -63.78
CA ALA A 15 -9.69 12.40 -63.35
C ALA A 15 -9.52 11.62 -62.06
N ALA A 16 -10.12 12.09 -60.99
CA ALA A 16 -10.27 11.34 -59.76
C ALA A 16 -11.17 10.12 -60.05
N ILE A 17 -10.55 8.97 -60.25
CA ILE A 17 -11.24 7.70 -60.13
C ILE A 17 -11.50 7.54 -58.65
N ALA A 18 -12.73 7.83 -58.23
CA ALA A 18 -13.24 7.41 -56.92
C ALA A 18 -13.24 5.87 -56.92
N LEU A 19 -12.22 5.28 -56.33
CA LEU A 19 -12.30 3.89 -55.89
C LEU A 19 -13.44 3.83 -54.86
N PRO A 20 -14.43 2.97 -55.07
CA PRO A 20 -15.46 2.77 -54.05
C PRO A 20 -14.74 2.31 -52.78
N ALA A 21 -14.97 3.00 -51.70
CA ALA A 21 -14.65 2.49 -50.36
C ALA A 21 -15.26 1.08 -50.32
N ILE A 22 -14.42 0.07 -50.24
CA ILE A 22 -14.84 -1.27 -49.95
C ILE A 22 -15.53 -1.16 -48.60
N ALA A 23 -16.85 -1.06 -48.62
CA ALA A 23 -17.68 -1.21 -47.43
C ALA A 23 -17.28 -2.54 -46.82
N CYS A 24 -16.62 -2.47 -45.65
CA CYS A 24 -16.43 -3.63 -44.81
C CYS A 24 -17.82 -4.18 -44.58
N GLY A 25 -18.07 -5.40 -45.08
CA GLY A 25 -19.38 -6.03 -44.94
C GLY A 25 -19.81 -5.96 -43.47
N GLN A 26 -20.93 -5.28 -43.25
CA GLN A 26 -21.57 -5.22 -41.94
C GLN A 26 -21.94 -6.65 -41.57
N ALA A 27 -21.14 -7.29 -40.69
CA ALA A 27 -21.62 -8.41 -39.97
C ALA A 27 -22.80 -7.95 -39.09
N PRO A 28 -23.80 -8.80 -38.80
CA PRO A 28 -25.00 -8.37 -38.13
C PRO A 28 -24.66 -7.74 -36.77
N VAL A 29 -24.97 -6.45 -36.65
CA VAL A 29 -25.09 -5.75 -35.38
C VAL A 29 -26.14 -6.52 -34.56
N ASP A 30 -25.91 -6.66 -33.24
CA ASP A 30 -26.94 -7.21 -32.36
C ASP A 30 -28.28 -6.50 -32.62
N PRO A 31 -29.40 -7.20 -32.80
CA PRO A 31 -30.66 -6.53 -33.11
C PRO A 31 -31.06 -5.60 -31.98
N ASP A 32 -31.67 -4.46 -32.32
CA ASP A 32 -32.18 -3.47 -31.36
C ASP A 32 -33.73 -3.45 -31.35
N PRO A 33 -34.41 -4.50 -30.90
CA PRO A 33 -35.85 -4.59 -30.90
C PRO A 33 -36.51 -3.57 -29.94
N ASN A 34 -35.79 -3.05 -28.99
CA ASN A 34 -36.25 -2.12 -27.96
C ASN A 34 -35.94 -0.65 -28.30
N GLY A 35 -35.24 -0.40 -29.40
CA GLY A 35 -34.84 0.94 -29.84
C GLY A 35 -33.94 1.62 -28.80
N VAL A 36 -33.01 0.89 -28.23
CA VAL A 36 -32.05 1.36 -27.21
C VAL A 36 -31.05 2.33 -27.81
N LEU A 37 -30.66 2.11 -29.06
CA LEU A 37 -29.66 2.95 -29.71
C LEU A 37 -30.28 4.27 -30.21
N LEU A 38 -29.73 5.39 -29.78
CA LEU A 38 -30.05 6.73 -30.32
C LEU A 38 -29.36 6.98 -31.67
N LYS A 39 -28.21 6.36 -31.87
CA LYS A 39 -27.43 6.34 -33.11
C LYS A 39 -26.48 5.14 -33.12
N PRO A 40 -26.02 4.71 -34.31
CA PRO A 40 -25.09 3.60 -34.40
C PRO A 40 -23.83 3.80 -33.55
N ILE A 41 -23.39 2.75 -32.90
CA ILE A 41 -22.09 2.74 -32.19
C ILE A 41 -20.98 2.68 -33.25
N PRO A 42 -20.05 3.65 -33.26
CA PRO A 42 -18.95 3.60 -34.21
C PRO A 42 -17.92 2.55 -33.81
N ASP A 43 -17.27 1.93 -34.81
CA ASP A 43 -16.09 1.12 -34.55
C ASP A 43 -15.00 1.95 -33.89
N ARG A 44 -14.17 1.32 -33.06
CA ARG A 44 -13.12 1.92 -32.24
C ARG A 44 -13.63 2.85 -31.14
N LEU A 45 -14.85 2.65 -30.65
CA LEU A 45 -15.36 3.37 -29.48
C LEU A 45 -14.88 2.67 -28.18
N VAL A 46 -14.18 3.43 -27.34
CA VAL A 46 -13.59 2.96 -26.08
C VAL A 46 -13.98 3.87 -24.93
N VAL A 47 -14.25 3.27 -23.78
CA VAL A 47 -14.43 3.98 -22.51
C VAL A 47 -13.29 3.61 -21.58
N LEU A 48 -12.68 4.60 -20.93
CA LEU A 48 -11.67 4.41 -19.91
C LEU A 48 -12.25 4.78 -18.55
N THR A 49 -12.08 3.89 -17.57
CA THR A 49 -12.52 4.10 -16.18
C THR A 49 -11.36 3.84 -15.21
N PHE A 50 -11.30 4.64 -14.15
CA PHE A 50 -10.29 4.55 -13.10
C PHE A 50 -11.01 4.42 -11.78
N ASP A 51 -10.73 3.37 -11.01
CA ASP A 51 -11.38 3.08 -9.74
C ASP A 51 -10.62 3.72 -8.56
N ASP A 52 -11.28 3.75 -7.39
CA ASP A 52 -10.78 4.12 -6.08
C ASP A 52 -10.35 5.58 -5.89
N GLY A 53 -10.38 6.40 -6.93
CA GLY A 53 -9.99 7.80 -6.82
C GLY A 53 -8.49 8.04 -6.55
N CYS A 54 -7.61 7.17 -7.07
CA CYS A 54 -6.16 7.26 -6.90
C CYS A 54 -5.60 8.62 -7.35
N ALA A 55 -4.68 9.23 -6.57
CA ALA A 55 -4.05 10.52 -6.88
C ALA A 55 -3.32 10.51 -8.22
N SER A 56 -2.76 9.37 -8.63
CA SER A 56 -2.12 9.18 -9.92
C SER A 56 -3.10 9.31 -11.10
N GLY A 57 -4.40 9.13 -10.87
CA GLY A 57 -5.44 9.46 -11.84
C GLY A 57 -5.37 10.94 -12.26
N TYR A 58 -5.26 11.84 -11.29
CA TYR A 58 -5.10 13.28 -11.53
C TYR A 58 -3.68 13.66 -11.97
N THR A 59 -2.64 13.14 -11.29
CA THR A 59 -1.26 13.61 -11.49
C THR A 59 -0.55 13.00 -12.70
N VAL A 60 -0.98 11.83 -13.16
CA VAL A 60 -0.34 11.07 -14.25
C VAL A 60 -1.31 10.77 -15.39
N ALA A 61 -2.44 10.09 -15.10
CA ALA A 61 -3.32 9.62 -16.17
C ALA A 61 -4.02 10.78 -16.89
N ALA A 62 -4.64 11.70 -16.18
CA ALA A 62 -5.38 12.82 -16.78
C ALA A 62 -4.52 13.73 -17.67
N PRO A 63 -3.29 14.14 -17.32
CA PRO A 63 -2.41 14.89 -18.20
C PRO A 63 -2.10 14.15 -19.51
N ILE A 64 -1.83 12.85 -19.46
CA ILE A 64 -1.57 12.02 -20.64
C ILE A 64 -2.82 11.97 -21.53
N LEU A 65 -3.99 11.65 -20.96
CA LEU A 65 -5.25 11.59 -21.68
C LEU A 65 -5.58 12.93 -22.34
N LYS A 66 -5.44 14.03 -21.62
CA LYS A 66 -5.72 15.37 -22.13
C LYS A 66 -4.80 15.75 -23.30
N SER A 67 -3.51 15.40 -23.21
CA SER A 67 -2.56 15.66 -24.31
C SER A 67 -2.92 14.94 -25.61
N LEU A 68 -3.63 13.82 -25.51
CA LEU A 68 -4.09 13.01 -26.64
C LEU A 68 -5.51 13.36 -27.11
N GLY A 69 -6.22 14.23 -26.38
CA GLY A 69 -7.62 14.59 -26.63
C GLY A 69 -8.60 13.49 -26.22
N PHE A 70 -8.26 12.69 -25.24
CA PHE A 70 -9.06 11.60 -24.69
C PHE A 70 -9.83 12.02 -23.45
N ASN A 71 -10.96 11.35 -23.21
CA ASN A 71 -11.77 11.51 -22.00
C ASN A 71 -11.79 10.22 -21.18
N ALA A 72 -12.18 10.30 -19.92
CA ALA A 72 -12.28 9.15 -18.99
C ALA A 72 -13.24 9.45 -17.84
N THR A 73 -13.60 8.39 -17.10
CA THR A 73 -14.34 8.47 -15.84
C THR A 73 -13.42 8.07 -14.67
N PHE A 74 -13.38 8.91 -13.65
CA PHE A 74 -12.70 8.61 -12.39
C PHE A 74 -13.73 8.27 -11.33
N TYR A 75 -13.83 7.01 -10.97
CA TYR A 75 -14.73 6.51 -9.93
C TYR A 75 -14.10 6.69 -8.55
N VAL A 76 -14.81 7.37 -7.68
CA VAL A 76 -14.32 7.75 -6.35
C VAL A 76 -14.98 6.90 -5.28
N CYS A 77 -14.17 6.30 -4.43
CA CYS A 77 -14.58 5.53 -3.26
C CYS A 77 -14.07 6.21 -1.99
N ASP A 78 -14.92 6.38 -1.00
CA ASP A 78 -14.54 6.92 0.30
C ASP A 78 -14.37 5.79 1.32
N PHE A 79 -13.12 5.36 1.52
CA PHE A 79 -12.70 4.41 2.54
C PHE A 79 -11.59 5.01 3.42
N ASP A 80 -11.15 4.32 4.45
CA ASP A 80 -10.24 4.90 5.45
C ASP A 80 -8.95 5.47 4.85
N SER A 81 -8.33 4.78 3.89
CA SER A 81 -7.12 5.26 3.21
C SER A 81 -7.41 6.47 2.32
N PHE A 82 -8.55 6.51 1.65
CA PHE A 82 -8.97 7.68 0.88
C PHE A 82 -9.06 8.94 1.75
N LYS A 83 -9.52 8.81 3.00
CA LYS A 83 -9.61 9.94 3.94
C LYS A 83 -8.26 10.37 4.46
N THR A 84 -7.38 9.42 4.78
CA THR A 84 -6.14 9.63 5.53
C THR A 84 -4.91 9.80 4.64
N ARG A 85 -4.96 9.33 3.37
CA ARG A 85 -3.84 9.29 2.44
C ARG A 85 -4.11 10.10 1.17
N LYS A 86 -4.25 11.42 1.32
CA LYS A 86 -4.45 12.33 0.17
C LYS A 86 -3.22 12.45 -0.75
N ASP A 87 -2.14 11.83 -0.39
CA ASP A 87 -0.97 11.56 -1.24
C ASP A 87 -1.18 10.35 -2.18
N TRP A 88 -2.02 9.38 -1.79
CA TRP A 88 -2.39 8.23 -2.61
C TRP A 88 -3.70 8.43 -3.35
N TYR A 89 -4.59 9.22 -2.78
CA TYR A 89 -5.94 9.47 -3.28
C TYR A 89 -6.17 10.93 -3.59
N MET A 90 -7.00 11.19 -4.60
CA MET A 90 -7.34 12.54 -5.02
C MET A 90 -8.00 13.34 -3.88
N THR A 91 -7.63 14.59 -3.79
CA THR A 91 -8.37 15.57 -2.99
C THR A 91 -9.67 15.97 -3.69
N TRP A 92 -10.67 16.44 -2.93
CA TRP A 92 -11.91 16.97 -3.48
C TRP A 92 -11.68 18.08 -4.50
N ARG A 93 -10.64 18.87 -4.31
CA ARG A 93 -10.22 19.91 -5.25
C ARG A 93 -9.72 19.34 -6.57
N GLN A 94 -8.91 18.30 -6.53
CA GLN A 94 -8.42 17.64 -7.75
C GLN A 94 -9.55 17.02 -8.56
N MET A 95 -10.57 16.46 -7.89
CA MET A 95 -11.78 15.96 -8.55
C MET A 95 -12.56 17.06 -9.24
N LYS A 96 -12.76 18.22 -8.56
CA LYS A 96 -13.38 19.39 -9.18
C LYS A 96 -12.60 19.90 -10.38
N GLU A 97 -11.28 19.85 -10.31
CA GLU A 97 -10.42 20.26 -11.42
C GLU A 97 -10.53 19.29 -12.61
N LEU A 98 -10.59 17.97 -12.36
CA LEU A 98 -10.85 16.98 -13.41
C LEU A 98 -12.20 17.24 -14.12
N ASP A 99 -13.25 17.50 -13.35
CA ASP A 99 -14.57 17.82 -13.90
C ASP A 99 -14.52 19.10 -14.75
N ARG A 100 -13.88 20.18 -14.27
CA ARG A 100 -13.67 21.41 -15.07
C ARG A 100 -12.84 21.17 -16.35
N GLN A 101 -11.98 20.15 -16.33
CA GLN A 101 -11.21 19.74 -17.52
C GLN A 101 -12.02 18.89 -18.50
N GLY A 102 -13.25 18.50 -18.14
CA GLY A 102 -14.18 17.74 -18.95
C GLY A 102 -14.23 16.24 -18.65
N PHE A 103 -13.38 15.74 -17.75
CA PHE A 103 -13.42 14.37 -17.29
C PHE A 103 -14.71 14.12 -16.46
N GLU A 104 -15.08 12.86 -16.30
CA GLU A 104 -16.21 12.50 -15.44
C GLU A 104 -15.69 12.04 -14.06
N ILE A 105 -16.39 12.51 -13.00
CA ILE A 105 -16.27 11.96 -11.65
C ILE A 105 -17.46 11.05 -11.43
N GLY A 106 -17.21 9.76 -11.27
CA GLY A 106 -18.22 8.71 -11.05
C GLY A 106 -18.21 8.20 -9.61
N ASN A 107 -19.24 7.45 -9.25
CA ASN A 107 -19.50 6.99 -7.89
C ASN A 107 -19.05 5.54 -7.69
N HIS A 108 -18.17 5.31 -6.70
CA HIS A 108 -17.73 3.98 -6.29
C HIS A 108 -18.02 3.66 -4.83
N THR A 109 -18.99 4.36 -4.25
CA THR A 109 -19.56 4.18 -2.90
C THR A 109 -18.68 4.69 -1.74
N VAL A 110 -19.31 4.85 -0.59
CA VAL A 110 -18.63 4.98 0.69
C VAL A 110 -18.34 3.58 1.24
N GLY A 111 -17.11 3.38 1.72
CA GLY A 111 -16.69 2.14 2.37
C GLY A 111 -16.68 0.91 1.45
N HIS A 112 -16.64 1.12 0.11
CA HIS A 112 -16.61 0.05 -0.89
C HIS A 112 -17.80 -0.93 -0.72
N ALA A 113 -19.00 -0.42 -0.41
CA ALA A 113 -20.20 -1.20 -0.09
C ALA A 113 -21.26 -1.09 -1.19
N GLY A 114 -21.68 -2.21 -1.78
CA GLY A 114 -22.65 -2.25 -2.90
C GLY A 114 -24.11 -1.98 -2.51
N SER A 115 -24.38 -0.97 -1.67
CA SER A 115 -25.76 -0.60 -1.24
C SER A 115 -26.17 0.78 -1.77
N LEU A 116 -27.47 1.00 -1.98
CA LEU A 116 -27.98 2.28 -2.42
C LEU A 116 -27.54 3.42 -1.48
N ASN A 117 -27.62 3.20 -0.17
CA ASN A 117 -27.21 4.20 0.81
C ASN A 117 -25.74 4.57 0.71
N ALA A 118 -24.87 3.62 0.34
CA ALA A 118 -23.44 3.89 0.15
C ALA A 118 -23.18 4.73 -1.11
N PHE A 119 -23.93 4.51 -2.19
CA PHE A 119 -23.90 5.38 -3.39
C PHE A 119 -24.38 6.79 -3.09
N LEU A 120 -25.52 6.92 -2.44
CA LEU A 120 -26.07 8.25 -2.10
C LEU A 120 -25.16 9.01 -1.13
N ALA A 121 -24.55 8.30 -0.16
CA ALA A 121 -23.60 8.91 0.76
C ALA A 121 -22.37 9.46 0.05
N MET A 122 -21.84 8.74 -0.95
CA MET A 122 -20.68 9.20 -1.73
C MET A 122 -21.01 10.45 -2.56
N GLU A 123 -22.21 10.50 -3.15
CA GLU A 123 -22.70 11.69 -3.87
C GLU A 123 -22.84 12.88 -2.93
N ASP A 124 -23.41 12.68 -1.74
CA ASP A 124 -23.54 13.69 -0.71
C ASP A 124 -22.17 14.25 -0.29
N GLU A 125 -21.17 13.41 -0.10
CA GLU A 125 -19.80 13.83 0.26
C GLU A 125 -19.16 14.67 -0.84
N LEU A 126 -19.22 14.22 -2.09
CA LEU A 126 -18.68 14.99 -3.22
C LEU A 126 -19.39 16.35 -3.35
N PHE A 127 -20.72 16.36 -3.25
CA PHE A 127 -21.51 17.58 -3.35
C PHE A 127 -21.21 18.55 -2.20
N ALA A 128 -21.08 18.05 -0.97
CA ALA A 128 -20.73 18.86 0.19
C ALA A 128 -19.37 19.55 0.04
N ASN A 129 -18.46 18.93 -0.70
CA ASN A 129 -17.16 19.49 -1.05
C ASN A 129 -17.18 20.32 -2.34
N GLY A 130 -18.39 20.65 -2.86
CA GLY A 130 -18.57 21.49 -4.06
C GLY A 130 -18.20 20.80 -5.36
N GLY A 131 -18.19 19.46 -5.40
CA GLY A 131 -17.97 18.66 -6.60
C GLY A 131 -19.20 18.54 -7.49
N PRO A 132 -19.06 17.93 -8.68
CA PRO A 132 -20.15 17.76 -9.64
C PRO A 132 -21.12 16.66 -9.20
N ARG A 133 -22.32 16.65 -9.81
CA ARG A 133 -23.23 15.54 -9.69
C ARG A 133 -22.64 14.29 -10.37
N MET A 134 -22.67 13.15 -9.70
CA MET A 134 -22.28 11.87 -10.25
C MET A 134 -23.44 11.28 -11.09
N THR A 135 -23.12 10.86 -12.31
CA THR A 135 -24.12 10.31 -13.24
C THR A 135 -23.89 8.86 -13.58
N THR A 136 -22.75 8.29 -13.21
CA THR A 136 -22.46 6.87 -13.39
C THR A 136 -21.92 6.25 -12.11
N VAL A 137 -22.10 4.92 -11.99
CA VAL A 137 -21.64 4.14 -10.84
C VAL A 137 -20.64 3.06 -11.26
N CYS A 138 -19.85 2.61 -10.32
CA CYS A 138 -19.00 1.44 -10.44
C CYS A 138 -19.27 0.50 -9.27
N TRP A 139 -19.49 -0.78 -9.58
CA TRP A 139 -19.80 -1.76 -8.56
C TRP A 139 -18.53 -2.19 -7.81
N PRO A 140 -18.52 -2.11 -6.48
CA PRO A 140 -17.46 -2.72 -5.69
C PRO A 140 -17.29 -4.20 -6.02
N LEU A 141 -16.02 -4.64 -6.22
CA LEU A 141 -15.69 -6.02 -6.58
C LEU A 141 -16.43 -6.54 -7.83
N TYR A 142 -16.83 -5.63 -8.75
CA TYR A 142 -17.52 -5.92 -10.03
C TYR A 142 -18.91 -6.55 -9.94
N GLY A 143 -19.47 -6.72 -8.74
CA GLY A 143 -20.75 -7.40 -8.54
C GLY A 143 -21.95 -6.46 -8.52
N ALA A 144 -22.78 -6.47 -9.56
CA ALA A 144 -24.01 -5.68 -9.62
C ALA A 144 -25.03 -6.12 -8.56
N ALA A 145 -25.51 -5.18 -7.74
CA ALA A 145 -26.59 -5.42 -6.79
C ALA A 145 -27.95 -5.12 -7.47
N TRP A 146 -28.47 -6.09 -8.19
CA TRP A 146 -29.69 -5.98 -9.02
C TRP A 146 -30.91 -5.32 -8.32
N PRO A 147 -31.21 -5.62 -7.04
CA PRO A 147 -32.37 -5.05 -6.38
C PRO A 147 -32.38 -3.51 -6.29
N ILE A 148 -31.19 -2.85 -6.34
CA ILE A 148 -31.07 -1.40 -6.23
C ILE A 148 -30.93 -0.68 -7.58
N CYS A 149 -30.80 -1.40 -8.69
CA CYS A 149 -30.64 -0.78 -10.01
C CYS A 149 -31.82 0.15 -10.39
N PRO A 150 -33.10 -0.20 -10.13
CA PRO A 150 -34.21 0.74 -10.36
C PRO A 150 -34.11 2.02 -9.54
N ASP A 151 -33.64 1.92 -8.28
CA ASP A 151 -33.48 3.07 -7.39
C ASP A 151 -32.34 3.96 -7.83
N LEU A 152 -31.22 3.38 -8.32
CA LEU A 152 -30.12 4.15 -8.93
C LEU A 152 -30.63 4.93 -10.16
N ALA A 153 -31.41 4.29 -11.04
CA ALA A 153 -32.01 4.97 -12.19
C ALA A 153 -32.94 6.11 -11.76
N ALA A 154 -33.79 5.88 -10.74
CA ALA A 154 -34.68 6.90 -10.18
C ALA A 154 -33.92 8.08 -9.55
N ASN A 155 -32.72 7.84 -9.03
CA ASN A 155 -31.81 8.88 -8.52
C ASN A 155 -30.96 9.53 -9.63
N GLY A 156 -31.20 9.22 -10.92
CA GLY A 156 -30.60 9.89 -12.05
C GLY A 156 -29.24 9.36 -12.49
N TYR A 157 -28.83 8.19 -12.02
CA TYR A 157 -27.68 7.50 -12.58
C TYR A 157 -28.05 6.87 -13.94
N LEU A 158 -27.09 6.85 -14.87
CA LEU A 158 -27.30 6.45 -16.26
C LEU A 158 -26.73 5.08 -16.57
N PHE A 159 -25.54 4.81 -16.06
CA PHE A 159 -24.79 3.57 -16.29
C PHE A 159 -24.07 3.11 -15.01
N GLY A 160 -23.89 1.78 -14.90
CA GLY A 160 -23.10 1.13 -13.86
C GLY A 160 -22.08 0.19 -14.48
N ARG A 161 -20.79 0.35 -14.17
CA ARG A 161 -19.72 -0.49 -14.67
C ARG A 161 -19.56 -1.74 -13.79
N GLY A 162 -19.64 -2.92 -14.44
CA GLY A 162 -19.32 -4.23 -13.87
C GLY A 162 -17.99 -4.77 -14.39
N GLY A 163 -17.79 -6.09 -14.32
CA GLY A 163 -16.59 -6.79 -14.81
C GLY A 163 -16.87 -7.55 -16.12
N HIS A 164 -16.92 -8.87 -16.07
CA HIS A 164 -17.23 -9.84 -17.15
C HIS A 164 -16.13 -10.08 -18.20
N GLU A 165 -15.03 -9.29 -18.22
CA GLU A 165 -13.86 -9.47 -19.10
C GLU A 165 -14.22 -9.62 -20.60
N ARG A 166 -15.15 -8.81 -21.11
CA ARG A 166 -15.65 -8.78 -22.49
C ARG A 166 -16.16 -7.40 -22.90
N PRO A 167 -16.35 -7.13 -24.22
CA PRO A 167 -16.94 -5.86 -24.66
C PRO A 167 -18.42 -5.73 -24.23
N TYR A 168 -18.86 -4.50 -24.07
CA TYR A 168 -20.24 -4.10 -23.82
C TYR A 168 -21.07 -4.17 -25.09
N ARG A 169 -22.26 -4.77 -25.04
CA ARG A 169 -23.26 -4.94 -26.08
C ARG A 169 -24.51 -4.12 -25.72
N PRO A 170 -24.63 -2.87 -26.14
CA PRO A 170 -25.66 -1.93 -25.65
C PRO A 170 -27.10 -2.37 -25.79
N THR A 171 -27.42 -3.21 -26.78
CA THR A 171 -28.78 -3.72 -27.04
C THR A 171 -29.10 -5.01 -26.29
N VAL A 172 -28.12 -5.58 -25.54
CA VAL A 172 -28.20 -6.87 -24.88
C VAL A 172 -27.90 -6.75 -23.39
N ASP A 173 -26.81 -6.07 -23.06
CA ASP A 173 -26.31 -5.93 -21.69
C ASP A 173 -27.02 -4.78 -20.95
N HIS A 174 -27.36 -5.00 -19.69
CA HIS A 174 -28.03 -4.01 -18.87
C HIS A 174 -27.12 -2.79 -18.59
N PRO A 175 -27.61 -1.55 -18.65
CA PRO A 175 -26.78 -0.35 -18.50
C PRO A 175 -26.20 -0.20 -17.09
N PHE A 176 -26.75 -0.82 -16.07
CA PHE A 176 -26.19 -0.86 -14.70
C PHE A 176 -25.24 -2.04 -14.45
N ASP A 177 -24.87 -2.80 -15.49
CA ASP A 177 -23.84 -3.84 -15.37
C ASP A 177 -23.06 -3.93 -16.69
N VAL A 178 -22.45 -2.80 -17.05
CA VAL A 178 -21.65 -2.66 -18.27
C VAL A 178 -20.36 -3.46 -18.15
N PRO A 179 -20.14 -4.47 -19.01
CA PRO A 179 -18.91 -5.26 -19.01
C PRO A 179 -17.65 -4.43 -19.22
N SER A 180 -16.56 -4.79 -18.54
CA SER A 180 -15.24 -4.16 -18.68
C SER A 180 -14.09 -5.16 -18.62
N PHE A 181 -12.93 -4.77 -19.15
CA PHE A 181 -11.67 -5.49 -19.02
C PHE A 181 -10.80 -4.83 -17.95
N THR A 182 -10.25 -5.62 -17.04
CA THR A 182 -9.34 -5.13 -15.99
C THR A 182 -7.91 -5.03 -16.51
N ILE A 183 -7.29 -3.87 -16.40
CA ILE A 183 -5.91 -3.61 -16.83
C ILE A 183 -4.98 -3.45 -15.61
N ARG A 184 -3.87 -4.17 -15.64
CA ARG A 184 -2.85 -4.18 -14.59
C ARG A 184 -1.48 -4.54 -15.16
N ASP A 185 -0.42 -4.34 -14.40
CA ASP A 185 0.91 -4.82 -14.75
C ASP A 185 0.98 -6.36 -14.81
N GLY A 186 1.92 -6.86 -15.59
CA GLY A 186 2.19 -8.28 -15.77
C GLY A 186 1.75 -8.85 -17.11
N PRO A 187 0.46 -8.75 -17.55
CA PRO A 187 0.08 -9.20 -18.88
C PRO A 187 0.80 -8.40 -19.98
N PRO A 188 1.21 -9.07 -21.10
CA PRO A 188 1.80 -8.37 -22.24
C PRO A 188 0.85 -7.36 -22.86
N ILE A 189 1.38 -6.27 -23.44
CA ILE A 189 0.58 -5.23 -24.10
C ILE A 189 -0.28 -5.78 -25.25
N GLU A 190 0.11 -6.88 -25.85
CA GLU A 190 -0.68 -7.58 -26.89
C GLU A 190 -2.05 -8.03 -26.39
N ASN A 191 -2.20 -8.29 -25.07
CA ASN A 191 -3.50 -8.60 -24.50
C ASN A 191 -4.41 -7.37 -24.54
N PHE A 192 -3.91 -6.19 -24.14
CA PHE A 192 -4.65 -4.93 -24.27
C PHE A 192 -5.03 -4.67 -25.72
N ILE A 193 -4.11 -4.90 -26.68
CA ILE A 193 -4.36 -4.72 -28.12
C ILE A 193 -5.47 -5.66 -28.58
N LYS A 194 -5.42 -6.95 -28.22
CA LYS A 194 -6.48 -7.92 -28.56
C LYS A 194 -7.84 -7.54 -27.95
N GLN A 195 -7.85 -7.00 -26.75
CA GLN A 195 -9.07 -6.56 -26.08
C GLN A 195 -9.65 -5.33 -26.78
N VAL A 196 -8.85 -4.29 -27.03
CA VAL A 196 -9.35 -3.05 -27.63
C VAL A 196 -9.81 -3.23 -29.06
N GLN A 197 -9.20 -4.15 -29.82
CA GLN A 197 -9.62 -4.48 -31.18
C GLN A 197 -11.04 -5.07 -31.27
N GLN A 198 -11.64 -5.47 -30.14
CA GLN A 198 -13.03 -5.92 -30.08
C GLN A 198 -14.05 -4.77 -30.14
N ALA A 199 -13.60 -3.51 -30.15
CA ALA A 199 -14.45 -2.32 -30.27
C ALA A 199 -14.95 -2.14 -31.70
N CYS A 200 -15.80 -3.03 -32.17
CA CYS A 200 -16.40 -3.03 -33.52
C CYS A 200 -17.77 -3.69 -33.52
N GLN A 201 -18.51 -3.54 -34.63
CA GLN A 201 -19.81 -4.18 -34.83
C GLN A 201 -20.86 -3.80 -33.79
N GLY A 202 -20.92 -2.52 -33.41
CA GLY A 202 -21.87 -2.02 -32.43
C GLY A 202 -21.49 -2.29 -30.96
N ARG A 203 -20.28 -2.77 -30.71
CA ARG A 203 -19.77 -3.04 -29.37
C ARG A 203 -18.86 -1.93 -28.88
N VAL A 204 -18.85 -1.68 -27.57
CA VAL A 204 -17.98 -0.74 -26.89
C VAL A 204 -16.99 -1.51 -26.01
N VAL A 205 -15.72 -1.19 -26.10
CA VAL A 205 -14.72 -1.71 -25.16
C VAL A 205 -14.58 -0.75 -23.98
N VAL A 206 -14.77 -1.27 -22.78
CA VAL A 206 -14.61 -0.54 -21.52
C VAL A 206 -13.41 -1.10 -20.79
N PHE A 207 -12.48 -0.26 -20.38
CA PHE A 207 -11.32 -0.63 -19.59
C PHE A 207 -11.43 -0.10 -18.16
N THR A 208 -11.04 -0.94 -17.22
CA THR A 208 -10.90 -0.60 -15.81
C THR A 208 -9.43 -0.54 -15.44
N PHE A 209 -9.00 0.63 -15.02
CA PHE A 209 -7.73 0.89 -14.37
C PHE A 209 -7.99 1.24 -12.89
N HIS A 210 -6.98 1.11 -12.06
CA HIS A 210 -6.97 1.71 -10.74
C HIS A 210 -5.97 2.86 -10.71
N GLY A 211 -4.84 2.74 -10.03
CA GLY A 211 -3.80 3.76 -10.05
C GLY A 211 -2.75 3.58 -11.16
N VAL A 212 -2.14 4.69 -11.60
CA VAL A 212 -1.04 4.75 -12.58
C VAL A 212 0.13 5.55 -11.98
N PRO A 213 0.90 4.96 -11.00
CA PRO A 213 0.66 3.68 -10.32
C PRO A 213 -0.42 3.75 -9.22
N ASP A 214 -0.90 2.58 -8.78
CA ASP A 214 -1.71 2.44 -7.57
C ASP A 214 -0.77 2.23 -6.38
N MET A 215 -0.88 3.08 -5.38
CA MET A 215 0.01 3.06 -4.22
C MET A 215 -0.45 2.07 -3.15
N GLU A 216 -1.72 1.76 -3.11
CA GLU A 216 -2.30 0.83 -2.13
C GLU A 216 -2.50 -0.58 -2.72
N HIS A 217 -3.06 -0.68 -3.92
CA HIS A 217 -3.48 -1.94 -4.52
C HIS A 217 -2.51 -2.37 -5.64
N GLN A 218 -1.31 -2.79 -5.28
CA GLN A 218 -0.24 -3.17 -6.24
C GLN A 218 -0.67 -4.27 -7.23
N GLY A 219 -1.62 -5.13 -6.85
CA GLY A 219 -2.15 -6.19 -7.71
C GLY A 219 -2.95 -5.70 -8.91
N VAL A 220 -3.40 -4.45 -8.91
CA VAL A 220 -4.15 -3.77 -9.98
C VAL A 220 -3.47 -2.49 -10.44
N SER A 221 -2.25 -2.24 -9.97
CA SER A 221 -1.41 -1.11 -10.38
C SER A 221 -0.99 -1.22 -11.85
N LEU A 222 -0.75 -0.07 -12.49
CA LEU A 222 -0.18 0.01 -13.84
C LEU A 222 0.93 1.05 -13.89
N GLU A 223 2.07 0.68 -14.42
CA GLU A 223 3.21 1.59 -14.58
C GLU A 223 2.90 2.74 -15.56
N PRO A 224 3.29 3.98 -15.25
CA PRO A 224 3.05 5.15 -16.12
C PRO A 224 3.56 4.99 -17.54
N ALA A 225 4.70 4.33 -17.72
CA ALA A 225 5.28 4.09 -19.05
C ALA A 225 4.39 3.14 -19.88
N THR A 226 3.90 2.06 -19.27
CA THR A 226 2.98 1.11 -19.90
C THR A 226 1.67 1.78 -20.26
N PHE A 227 1.10 2.57 -19.35
CA PHE A 227 -0.11 3.35 -19.62
C PHE A 227 0.07 4.29 -20.82
N LYS A 228 1.16 5.04 -20.85
CA LYS A 228 1.47 5.96 -21.96
C LYS A 228 1.53 5.24 -23.32
N VAL A 229 2.14 4.06 -23.37
CA VAL A 229 2.23 3.25 -24.60
C VAL A 229 0.84 2.76 -25.03
N MET A 230 0.00 2.31 -24.09
CA MET A 230 -1.38 1.91 -24.39
C MET A 230 -2.19 3.07 -24.96
N MET A 231 -2.11 4.25 -24.35
CA MET A 231 -2.83 5.44 -24.82
C MET A 231 -2.32 5.93 -26.17
N GLN A 232 -1.01 5.84 -26.41
CA GLN A 232 -0.43 6.18 -27.72
C GLN A 232 -0.92 5.21 -28.82
N TYR A 233 -1.02 3.90 -28.51
CA TYR A 233 -1.59 2.93 -29.45
C TYR A 233 -3.03 3.30 -29.85
N LEU A 234 -3.87 3.69 -28.85
CA LEU A 234 -5.24 4.15 -29.15
C LEU A 234 -5.24 5.38 -30.09
N LYS A 235 -4.35 6.33 -29.85
CA LYS A 235 -4.22 7.55 -30.67
C LYS A 235 -3.79 7.24 -32.09
N ASP A 236 -2.74 6.43 -32.25
CA ASP A 236 -2.15 6.10 -33.56
C ASP A 236 -3.10 5.29 -34.44
N ASN A 237 -4.06 4.61 -33.84
CA ASN A 237 -5.07 3.79 -34.50
C ASN A 237 -6.46 4.45 -34.50
N ASN A 238 -6.56 5.74 -34.21
CA ASN A 238 -7.78 6.55 -34.28
C ASN A 238 -8.95 5.99 -33.46
N TYR A 239 -8.67 5.45 -32.27
CA TYR A 239 -9.73 5.09 -31.31
C TYR A 239 -10.39 6.34 -30.75
N GLN A 240 -11.72 6.33 -30.68
CA GLN A 240 -12.48 7.37 -29.99
C GLN A 240 -12.62 7.00 -28.52
N VAL A 241 -11.99 7.77 -27.65
CA VAL A 241 -11.96 7.52 -26.21
C VAL A 241 -12.84 8.51 -25.49
N ILE A 242 -13.85 8.01 -24.76
CA ILE A 242 -14.89 8.80 -24.10
C ILE A 242 -15.02 8.43 -22.63
N ALA A 243 -15.71 9.26 -21.84
CA ALA A 243 -16.13 8.96 -20.49
C ALA A 243 -17.38 8.05 -20.49
N MET A 244 -17.67 7.40 -19.36
CA MET A 244 -18.83 6.50 -19.23
C MET A 244 -20.16 7.22 -19.45
N ARG A 245 -20.33 8.44 -18.91
CA ARG A 245 -21.52 9.26 -19.15
C ARG A 245 -21.78 9.57 -20.61
N ASP A 246 -20.71 9.60 -21.44
CA ASP A 246 -20.81 9.92 -22.85
C ASP A 246 -21.49 8.81 -23.67
N LEU A 247 -21.64 7.62 -23.11
CA LEU A 247 -22.45 6.54 -23.72
C LEU A 247 -23.90 6.99 -23.95
N ALA A 248 -24.44 7.91 -23.11
CA ALA A 248 -25.76 8.49 -23.32
C ALA A 248 -25.92 9.28 -24.63
N LYS A 249 -24.83 9.59 -25.32
CA LYS A 249 -24.88 10.16 -26.69
C LYS A 249 -25.28 9.14 -27.75
N TYR A 250 -25.13 7.85 -27.44
CA TYR A 250 -25.38 6.72 -28.33
C TYR A 250 -26.53 5.82 -27.86
N ILE A 251 -26.78 5.77 -26.57
CA ILE A 251 -27.64 4.81 -25.90
C ILE A 251 -28.70 5.60 -25.10
N ASP A 252 -29.96 5.24 -25.23
CA ASP A 252 -31.04 5.73 -24.39
C ASP A 252 -31.00 4.93 -23.05
N PRO A 253 -30.53 5.54 -21.94
CA PRO A 253 -30.35 4.81 -20.68
C PRO A 253 -31.68 4.38 -20.06
N ILE A 254 -32.78 5.09 -20.36
CA ILE A 254 -34.12 4.75 -19.83
C ILE A 254 -34.67 3.51 -20.52
N LYS A 255 -34.47 3.40 -21.81
CA LYS A 255 -34.87 2.18 -22.58
C LYS A 255 -33.94 1.01 -22.26
N ALA A 256 -32.63 1.26 -22.17
CA ALA A 256 -31.65 0.24 -21.82
C ALA A 256 -31.90 -0.35 -20.42
N ALA A 257 -32.34 0.47 -19.45
CA ALA A 257 -32.69 0.01 -18.10
C ALA A 257 -33.86 -1.00 -18.04
N LYS A 258 -34.53 -1.26 -19.16
CA LYS A 258 -35.55 -2.30 -19.29
C LYS A 258 -35.00 -3.63 -19.81
N LEU A 259 -33.74 -3.68 -20.19
CA LEU A 259 -33.06 -4.93 -20.57
C LEU A 259 -32.95 -5.87 -19.38
N PRO A 260 -32.89 -7.19 -19.61
CA PRO A 260 -32.65 -8.15 -18.54
C PRO A 260 -31.26 -7.93 -17.91
N PRO A 261 -31.02 -8.46 -16.71
CA PRO A 261 -29.70 -8.51 -16.12
C PRO A 261 -28.65 -9.03 -17.11
N THR A 262 -27.47 -8.41 -17.11
CA THR A 262 -26.34 -8.80 -17.94
C THR A 262 -25.99 -10.27 -17.66
N ALA A 263 -26.02 -11.10 -18.71
CA ALA A 263 -25.72 -12.53 -18.55
C ALA A 263 -24.20 -12.77 -18.46
N ASN A 264 -23.83 -13.75 -17.68
CA ASN A 264 -22.42 -14.14 -17.44
C ASN A 264 -21.91 -15.11 -18.55
N ASP A 265 -22.30 -14.86 -19.81
CA ASP A 265 -22.16 -15.78 -20.93
C ASP A 265 -20.75 -15.77 -21.54
N ALA A 266 -19.82 -16.47 -20.90
CA ALA A 266 -18.56 -16.82 -21.56
C ALA A 266 -18.71 -17.97 -22.59
N LYS A 267 -19.87 -18.68 -22.63
CA LYS A 267 -20.03 -19.91 -23.42
C LYS A 267 -20.81 -19.76 -24.72
N ASP A 268 -21.68 -18.73 -24.86
CA ASP A 268 -22.60 -18.62 -25.99
C ASP A 268 -22.48 -17.32 -26.80
N ALA A 269 -21.49 -16.49 -26.51
CA ALA A 269 -21.22 -15.31 -27.33
C ALA A 269 -20.57 -15.74 -28.65
N PRO A 270 -21.06 -15.27 -29.81
CA PRO A 270 -20.39 -15.54 -31.09
C PRO A 270 -18.95 -15.00 -31.01
N PRO A 271 -17.97 -15.65 -31.68
CA PRO A 271 -16.59 -15.24 -31.61
C PRO A 271 -16.45 -13.75 -31.97
N PHE A 272 -15.86 -12.97 -31.07
CA PHE A 272 -15.67 -11.55 -31.26
C PHE A 272 -14.78 -11.31 -32.49
N GLN A 273 -15.27 -10.55 -33.45
CA GLN A 273 -14.43 -10.07 -34.54
C GLN A 273 -13.59 -8.89 -34.04
N SER A 274 -12.43 -8.73 -34.65
CA SER A 274 -11.50 -7.65 -34.31
C SER A 274 -11.49 -6.56 -35.39
N VAL A 275 -11.27 -5.31 -35.00
CA VAL A 275 -11.03 -4.19 -35.90
C VAL A 275 -9.88 -4.57 -36.86
N LYS A 276 -10.06 -4.30 -38.12
CA LYS A 276 -9.02 -4.52 -39.14
C LYS A 276 -8.29 -3.22 -39.48
N GLY A 277 -7.00 -3.34 -39.83
CA GLY A 277 -6.19 -2.22 -40.31
C GLY A 277 -5.53 -1.37 -39.24
N ASP A 278 -5.49 -1.84 -37.97
CA ASP A 278 -4.66 -1.20 -36.96
C ASP A 278 -3.19 -1.34 -37.33
N LYS A 279 -2.42 -0.28 -37.07
CA LYS A 279 -0.97 -0.30 -37.21
C LYS A 279 -0.39 -1.26 -36.23
N PRO A 280 0.58 -2.10 -36.60
CA PRO A 280 1.21 -3.00 -35.65
C PRO A 280 1.90 -2.20 -34.56
N TYR A 281 1.81 -2.72 -33.34
CA TYR A 281 2.62 -2.23 -32.24
C TYR A 281 4.09 -2.47 -32.56
N VAL A 282 4.88 -1.40 -32.60
CA VAL A 282 6.33 -1.48 -32.69
C VAL A 282 6.85 -1.40 -31.27
N ALA A 283 7.38 -2.51 -30.76
CA ALA A 283 8.03 -2.53 -29.45
C ALA A 283 9.17 -1.49 -29.46
N VAL A 284 9.05 -0.46 -28.64
CA VAL A 284 10.17 0.42 -28.32
C VAL A 284 11.19 -0.45 -27.62
N ALA A 285 12.46 -0.40 -28.03
CA ALA A 285 13.51 -1.23 -27.47
C ALA A 285 13.46 -1.18 -25.92
N ALA A 286 13.56 -2.33 -25.29
CA ALA A 286 13.40 -2.50 -23.83
C ALA A 286 14.29 -1.56 -22.99
N ASP A 287 15.38 -1.05 -23.56
CA ASP A 287 16.30 -0.10 -22.93
C ASP A 287 15.74 1.33 -22.80
N ALA A 288 14.72 1.71 -23.59
CA ALA A 288 14.07 3.02 -23.48
C ALA A 288 12.87 3.01 -22.51
N MET A 289 12.44 1.83 -22.06
CA MET A 289 11.33 1.62 -21.13
C MET A 289 11.78 1.10 -19.76
N ARG A 290 13.09 1.06 -19.49
CA ARG A 290 13.56 0.70 -18.15
C ARG A 290 13.06 1.76 -17.17
N PRO A 291 12.22 1.38 -16.19
CA PRO A 291 12.14 2.14 -14.96
C PRO A 291 13.56 2.16 -14.41
N VAL A 292 14.05 3.33 -14.01
CA VAL A 292 15.25 3.43 -13.19
C VAL A 292 15.07 2.42 -12.06
N ALA A 293 16.00 1.50 -11.95
CA ALA A 293 15.89 0.31 -11.13
C ALA A 293 15.62 0.68 -9.67
N ALA A 294 14.34 0.68 -9.29
CA ALA A 294 13.99 0.48 -7.89
C ALA A 294 14.53 -0.90 -7.50
N ASN A 295 15.44 -0.94 -6.54
CA ASN A 295 16.12 -2.10 -5.99
C ASN A 295 15.44 -3.45 -6.34
N ARG A 296 15.82 -4.06 -7.45
CA ARG A 296 15.47 -5.45 -7.69
C ARG A 296 16.12 -6.26 -6.58
N PRO A 297 15.39 -7.16 -5.92
CA PRO A 297 16.04 -8.18 -5.11
C PRO A 297 17.13 -8.82 -5.95
N ALA A 298 18.31 -9.06 -5.38
CA ALA A 298 19.39 -9.72 -6.09
C ALA A 298 18.82 -10.96 -6.79
N VAL A 299 19.03 -11.07 -8.11
CA VAL A 299 18.52 -12.20 -8.88
C VAL A 299 19.21 -13.45 -8.35
N ARG A 300 18.42 -14.45 -7.91
CA ARG A 300 18.95 -15.63 -7.23
C ARG A 300 19.74 -16.50 -8.20
N THR A 301 20.93 -16.87 -7.78
CA THR A 301 21.86 -17.72 -8.55
C THR A 301 21.81 -19.19 -8.12
N ALA A 302 21.13 -19.50 -6.99
CA ALA A 302 21.04 -20.86 -6.45
C ALA A 302 20.21 -21.77 -7.36
N LYS A 303 20.75 -22.95 -7.67
CA LYS A 303 20.20 -23.93 -8.59
C LYS A 303 20.42 -25.37 -8.10
N ASP A 304 20.22 -25.56 -6.78
CA ASP A 304 20.44 -26.87 -6.17
C ASP A 304 19.18 -27.73 -6.22
N MET A 305 19.36 -29.01 -6.42
CA MET A 305 18.35 -30.03 -6.14
C MET A 305 18.50 -30.45 -4.67
N LEU A 306 17.55 -30.05 -3.84
CA LEU A 306 17.60 -30.20 -2.39
C LEU A 306 17.18 -31.59 -1.94
N THR A 307 16.15 -32.15 -2.61
CA THR A 307 15.65 -33.51 -2.35
C THR A 307 15.34 -34.21 -3.65
N PHE A 308 15.36 -35.55 -3.61
CA PHE A 308 14.93 -36.40 -4.72
C PHE A 308 14.32 -37.68 -4.15
N LEU A 309 13.07 -37.99 -4.44
CA LEU A 309 12.31 -39.10 -3.92
C LEU A 309 11.75 -39.95 -5.07
N LEU A 310 11.99 -41.25 -5.03
CA LEU A 310 11.31 -42.23 -5.89
C LEU A 310 10.15 -42.89 -5.16
N PRO A 311 9.11 -43.35 -5.89
CA PRO A 311 8.04 -44.15 -5.30
C PRO A 311 8.56 -45.45 -4.68
N GLY A 312 8.07 -45.82 -3.49
CA GLY A 312 8.43 -47.03 -2.77
C GLY A 312 9.64 -46.85 -1.83
N PRO A 313 10.08 -47.94 -1.17
CA PRO A 313 11.23 -47.91 -0.26
C PRO A 313 12.49 -47.57 -1.04
N ALA A 314 13.07 -46.42 -0.78
CA ALA A 314 14.25 -45.94 -1.47
C ALA A 314 15.18 -45.17 -0.53
N SER A 315 16.49 -45.29 -0.76
CA SER A 315 17.52 -44.49 -0.09
C SER A 315 18.19 -43.59 -1.13
N THR A 316 18.07 -42.26 -0.95
CA THR A 316 18.61 -41.28 -1.91
C THR A 316 19.87 -40.62 -1.33
N ASP A 317 20.90 -40.54 -2.17
CA ASP A 317 22.12 -39.79 -1.93
C ASP A 317 22.33 -38.71 -2.97
N ILE A 318 22.41 -37.45 -2.53
CA ILE A 318 22.72 -36.28 -3.37
C ILE A 318 24.15 -35.83 -2.99
N SER A 319 25.08 -35.93 -3.89
CA SER A 319 26.47 -35.51 -3.70
C SER A 319 26.89 -34.58 -4.83
N GLY A 320 26.92 -33.28 -4.54
CA GLY A 320 27.08 -32.25 -5.58
C GLY A 320 26.01 -32.39 -6.65
N THR A 321 26.40 -32.56 -7.91
CA THR A 321 25.49 -32.73 -9.04
C THR A 321 25.13 -34.18 -9.37
N ARG A 322 25.52 -35.12 -8.52
CA ARG A 322 25.24 -36.54 -8.70
C ARG A 322 24.23 -37.02 -7.66
N ILE A 323 23.18 -37.66 -8.13
CA ILE A 323 22.12 -38.24 -7.28
C ILE A 323 22.14 -39.75 -7.48
N ARG A 324 22.40 -40.48 -6.39
CA ARG A 324 22.35 -41.94 -6.37
C ARG A 324 21.16 -42.40 -5.56
N VAL A 325 20.24 -43.16 -6.17
CA VAL A 325 19.06 -43.70 -5.47
C VAL A 325 19.23 -45.23 -5.43
N VAL A 326 19.12 -45.80 -4.23
CA VAL A 326 19.05 -47.25 -4.04
C VAL A 326 17.60 -47.65 -3.85
N VAL A 327 17.13 -48.59 -4.66
CA VAL A 327 15.77 -49.16 -4.57
C VAL A 327 15.85 -50.68 -4.35
N PRO A 328 14.81 -51.32 -3.77
CA PRO A 328 14.78 -52.78 -3.63
C PRO A 328 15.05 -53.49 -4.95
N PRO A 329 15.64 -54.70 -4.91
CA PRO A 329 16.00 -55.47 -6.13
C PRO A 329 14.81 -55.73 -7.07
N ALA A 330 13.58 -55.88 -6.51
CA ALA A 330 12.37 -56.16 -7.27
C ALA A 330 11.72 -54.90 -7.91
N THR A 331 12.26 -53.67 -7.66
CA THR A 331 11.65 -52.44 -8.16
C THR A 331 11.73 -52.35 -9.69
N GLU A 332 10.60 -52.07 -10.33
CA GLU A 332 10.51 -51.69 -11.76
C GLU A 332 11.05 -50.26 -11.92
N VAL A 333 12.11 -50.08 -12.70
CA VAL A 333 12.79 -48.77 -12.81
C VAL A 333 12.55 -48.04 -14.12
N THR A 334 11.75 -48.62 -15.04
CA THR A 334 11.49 -48.03 -16.36
C THR A 334 10.37 -46.99 -16.36
N THR A 335 9.55 -46.94 -15.29
CA THR A 335 8.35 -46.09 -15.22
C THR A 335 8.23 -45.36 -13.87
N LEU A 336 9.33 -44.84 -13.35
CA LEU A 336 9.32 -44.15 -12.08
C LEU A 336 9.04 -42.66 -12.27
N ALA A 337 8.21 -42.08 -11.39
CA ALA A 337 7.87 -40.66 -11.34
C ALA A 337 8.52 -40.03 -10.09
N PRO A 338 9.71 -39.46 -10.17
CA PRO A 338 10.38 -38.87 -9.02
C PRO A 338 9.74 -37.55 -8.61
N THR A 339 9.70 -37.28 -7.31
CA THR A 339 9.41 -35.98 -6.76
C THR A 339 10.65 -35.37 -6.15
N PHE A 340 10.86 -34.05 -6.31
CA PHE A 340 12.05 -33.37 -5.80
C PHE A 340 11.76 -31.91 -5.46
N THR A 341 12.61 -31.33 -4.61
CA THR A 341 12.61 -29.91 -4.26
C THR A 341 13.88 -29.22 -4.75
N LEU A 342 13.78 -27.94 -5.05
CA LEU A 342 14.84 -27.12 -5.61
C LEU A 342 15.13 -25.92 -4.73
N SER A 343 16.27 -25.28 -4.97
CA SER A 343 16.54 -23.94 -4.44
C SER A 343 15.39 -22.98 -4.78
N PRO A 344 15.08 -22.01 -3.90
CA PRO A 344 13.99 -21.07 -4.12
C PRO A 344 14.07 -20.33 -5.46
N ALA A 345 12.98 -20.29 -6.21
CA ALA A 345 12.85 -19.70 -7.54
C ALA A 345 13.63 -20.42 -8.67
N ALA A 346 14.20 -21.59 -8.42
CA ALA A 346 14.79 -22.44 -9.47
C ALA A 346 13.70 -23.32 -10.13
N ALA A 347 13.91 -23.64 -11.41
CA ALA A 347 13.04 -24.54 -12.18
C ALA A 347 13.83 -25.73 -12.71
N ALA A 348 13.21 -26.89 -12.91
CA ALA A 348 13.85 -28.09 -13.45
C ALA A 348 13.21 -28.54 -14.75
N VAL A 349 14.04 -29.09 -15.62
CA VAL A 349 13.60 -29.85 -16.81
C VAL A 349 14.32 -31.20 -16.81
N PRO A 350 13.60 -32.34 -16.74
CA PRO A 350 12.14 -32.50 -16.59
C PRO A 350 11.61 -32.00 -15.24
N VAL A 351 10.30 -31.65 -15.19
CA VAL A 351 9.67 -31.21 -13.95
C VAL A 351 9.42 -32.37 -12.98
N SER A 352 9.26 -32.04 -11.69
CA SER A 352 8.92 -33.02 -10.64
C SER A 352 7.62 -33.77 -10.98
N GLY A 353 7.60 -35.10 -10.76
CA GLY A 353 6.48 -35.97 -11.11
C GLY A 353 6.46 -36.51 -12.55
N THR A 354 7.41 -36.13 -13.40
CA THR A 354 7.51 -36.66 -14.76
C THR A 354 7.99 -38.11 -14.76
N VAL A 355 7.24 -39.03 -15.37
CA VAL A 355 7.63 -40.43 -15.51
C VAL A 355 8.86 -40.57 -16.38
N ARG A 356 9.86 -41.34 -15.90
CA ARG A 356 11.14 -41.56 -16.59
C ARG A 356 11.60 -43.04 -16.49
N ASP A 357 12.42 -43.44 -17.45
CA ASP A 357 13.11 -44.72 -17.44
C ASP A 357 14.51 -44.54 -16.79
N PHE A 358 14.68 -45.13 -15.62
CA PHE A 358 15.90 -45.09 -14.84
C PHE A 358 16.75 -46.35 -15.01
N SER A 359 16.51 -47.17 -16.03
CA SER A 359 17.43 -48.24 -16.42
C SER A 359 18.80 -47.69 -16.85
N LYS A 360 18.84 -46.38 -17.19
CA LYS A 360 20.07 -45.61 -17.46
C LYS A 360 20.02 -44.30 -16.64
N PRO A 361 21.19 -43.70 -16.35
CA PRO A 361 21.24 -42.40 -15.69
C PRO A 361 20.41 -41.35 -16.43
N GLN A 362 19.66 -40.54 -15.69
CA GLN A 362 18.81 -39.44 -16.19
C GLN A 362 19.40 -38.10 -15.80
N THR A 363 19.34 -37.13 -16.70
CA THR A 363 19.76 -35.74 -16.44
C THR A 363 18.56 -34.86 -16.16
N TYR A 364 18.70 -33.98 -15.17
CA TYR A 364 17.81 -32.91 -14.81
C TYR A 364 18.57 -31.60 -14.85
N THR A 365 18.16 -30.68 -15.70
CA THR A 365 18.74 -29.33 -15.79
C THR A 365 17.98 -28.40 -14.88
N ILE A 366 18.63 -27.82 -13.89
CA ILE A 366 18.08 -26.86 -12.96
C ILE A 366 18.48 -25.47 -13.45
N THR A 367 17.50 -24.59 -13.62
CA THR A 367 17.70 -23.19 -14.04
C THR A 367 17.39 -22.28 -12.87
N ALA A 368 18.34 -21.46 -12.44
CA ALA A 368 18.16 -20.44 -11.43
C ALA A 368 17.41 -19.22 -12.00
N GLN A 369 16.96 -18.31 -11.12
CA GLN A 369 16.23 -17.10 -11.51
C GLN A 369 17.05 -16.17 -12.41
N ASP A 370 18.38 -16.21 -12.32
CA ASP A 370 19.30 -15.44 -13.18
C ASP A 370 19.49 -16.04 -14.58
N GLY A 371 18.83 -17.17 -14.87
CA GLY A 371 18.97 -17.93 -16.12
C GLY A 371 20.18 -18.87 -16.15
N SER A 372 21.04 -18.90 -15.15
CA SER A 372 22.15 -19.86 -15.07
C SER A 372 21.64 -21.26 -14.80
N THR A 373 22.29 -22.27 -15.38
CA THR A 373 21.87 -23.67 -15.32
C THR A 373 22.86 -24.55 -14.60
N GLN A 374 22.37 -25.68 -14.07
CA GLN A 374 23.17 -26.75 -13.46
C GLN A 374 22.53 -28.10 -13.80
N ASP A 375 23.29 -29.01 -14.33
CA ASP A 375 22.83 -30.38 -14.61
C ASP A 375 23.09 -31.31 -13.44
N TYR A 376 22.06 -32.09 -13.11
CA TYR A 376 22.08 -33.16 -12.14
C TYR A 376 21.93 -34.51 -12.83
N THR A 377 22.86 -35.45 -12.55
CA THR A 377 22.77 -36.83 -13.05
C THR A 377 22.20 -37.74 -11.97
N VAL A 378 21.06 -38.35 -12.24
CA VAL A 378 20.37 -39.29 -11.35
C VAL A 378 20.66 -40.70 -11.81
N THR A 379 21.21 -41.51 -10.91
CA THR A 379 21.46 -42.94 -11.13
C THR A 379 20.68 -43.76 -10.12
N VAL A 380 19.79 -44.63 -10.61
CA VAL A 380 19.06 -45.58 -9.76
C VAL A 380 19.77 -46.94 -9.80
N VAL A 381 20.04 -47.50 -8.63
CA VAL A 381 20.65 -48.82 -8.48
C VAL A 381 19.77 -49.70 -7.62
N LYS A 382 19.67 -50.97 -7.96
CA LYS A 382 19.00 -51.99 -7.15
C LYS A 382 19.94 -52.48 -6.05
N GLY A 383 19.46 -52.39 -4.76
CA GLY A 383 20.31 -52.70 -3.64
C GLY A 383 19.56 -52.85 -2.30
N ASP A 384 20.31 -52.91 -1.21
CA ASP A 384 19.76 -53.03 0.13
C ASP A 384 19.10 -51.69 0.59
N THR A 385 17.82 -51.74 0.96
CA THR A 385 17.03 -50.66 1.53
C THR A 385 16.44 -51.05 2.89
N SER A 386 17.20 -51.85 3.66
CA SER A 386 16.68 -52.52 4.89
C SER A 386 16.09 -51.58 5.93
N ASN A 387 16.49 -50.30 5.95
CA ASN A 387 15.98 -49.27 6.87
C ASN A 387 15.06 -48.23 6.21
N ALA A 388 14.55 -48.48 4.98
CA ALA A 388 13.55 -47.63 4.31
C ALA A 388 12.18 -48.29 4.37
N PHE A 389 11.19 -47.54 4.88
CA PHE A 389 9.81 -48.03 5.07
C PHE A 389 8.81 -47.04 4.48
N VAL A 390 7.75 -47.58 3.88
CA VAL A 390 6.64 -46.78 3.27
C VAL A 390 5.35 -47.15 3.98
N TRP A 391 4.59 -46.17 4.41
CA TRP A 391 3.21 -46.36 4.85
C TRP A 391 2.32 -46.69 3.66
N SER A 392 1.73 -47.86 3.64
CA SER A 392 1.17 -48.43 2.44
C SER A 392 -0.34 -48.24 2.22
N LYS A 393 -1.01 -47.53 3.17
CA LYS A 393 -2.45 -47.27 3.11
C LYS A 393 -2.79 -45.87 3.57
N ALA A 394 -3.72 -45.20 2.87
CA ALA A 394 -4.26 -43.89 3.27
C ALA A 394 -5.29 -44.05 4.40
N GLU A 395 -4.91 -44.72 5.48
CA GLU A 395 -5.74 -45.03 6.63
C GLU A 395 -5.01 -44.66 7.93
N ALA A 396 -5.79 -44.28 8.96
CA ALA A 396 -5.25 -44.09 10.30
C ALA A 396 -4.67 -45.40 10.87
N GLY A 397 -3.64 -45.27 11.70
CA GLY A 397 -3.06 -46.42 12.36
C GLY A 397 -1.81 -46.12 13.21
N ASN A 398 -1.41 -47.17 13.95
CA ASN A 398 -0.21 -47.16 14.80
C ASN A 398 1.00 -47.69 14.02
N TRP A 399 2.17 -47.19 14.33
CA TRP A 399 3.43 -47.64 13.71
C TRP A 399 3.79 -49.07 14.03
N SER A 400 3.33 -49.60 15.20
CA SER A 400 3.46 -50.99 15.55
C SER A 400 2.68 -51.96 14.67
N ASP A 401 1.67 -51.49 13.92
CA ASP A 401 0.90 -52.33 12.98
C ASP A 401 1.71 -52.60 11.70
N ALA A 402 2.39 -53.73 11.65
CA ALA A 402 3.20 -54.12 10.52
C ALA A 402 2.43 -54.20 9.19
N SER A 403 1.12 -54.44 9.25
CA SER A 403 0.28 -54.54 8.03
C SER A 403 0.13 -53.20 7.27
N LYS A 404 0.48 -52.10 7.91
CA LYS A 404 0.45 -50.74 7.33
C LYS A 404 1.76 -50.37 6.64
N TRP A 405 2.80 -51.18 6.76
CA TRP A 405 4.12 -50.87 6.24
C TRP A 405 4.56 -51.78 5.08
N THR A 406 5.32 -51.21 4.19
CA THR A 406 6.10 -51.91 3.18
C THR A 406 7.57 -51.51 3.31
N GLY A 407 8.43 -52.44 3.61
CA GLY A 407 9.90 -52.29 3.68
C GLY A 407 10.60 -53.14 2.63
N ASN A 408 11.92 -53.29 2.80
CA ASN A 408 12.74 -54.09 1.90
C ASN A 408 12.32 -55.56 1.76
N ARG A 409 11.62 -56.12 2.76
CA ARG A 409 11.11 -57.48 2.76
C ARG A 409 9.67 -57.58 2.23
N GLY A 410 9.14 -56.50 1.64
CA GLY A 410 7.76 -56.44 1.12
C GLY A 410 6.75 -55.92 2.14
N ALA A 411 5.45 -56.19 1.86
CA ALA A 411 4.35 -55.80 2.72
C ALA A 411 4.46 -56.49 4.10
N GLY A 412 4.05 -55.81 5.15
CA GLY A 412 4.16 -56.27 6.55
C GLY A 412 5.52 -56.09 7.20
N SER A 413 6.40 -55.30 6.59
CA SER A 413 7.75 -54.98 7.14
C SER A 413 7.72 -53.64 7.86
N ALA A 414 7.45 -53.60 9.17
CA ALA A 414 7.50 -52.43 10.00
C ALA A 414 8.92 -52.02 10.40
N PRO A 415 9.20 -50.75 10.73
CA PRO A 415 10.45 -50.34 11.34
C PRO A 415 10.69 -50.98 12.70
N ASP A 416 11.97 -51.12 13.08
CA ASP A 416 12.34 -51.59 14.42
C ASP A 416 11.77 -50.65 15.50
N ALA A 417 11.44 -51.16 16.72
CA ALA A 417 10.78 -50.38 17.76
C ALA A 417 11.54 -49.09 18.17
N ALA A 418 12.88 -49.12 18.21
CA ALA A 418 13.73 -47.96 18.54
C ALA A 418 14.06 -47.08 17.36
N GLY A 419 13.74 -47.50 16.14
CA GLY A 419 14.26 -46.88 14.89
C GLY A 419 15.77 -47.05 14.75
N LYS A 420 16.38 -46.35 13.80
CA LYS A 420 17.84 -46.33 13.56
C LYS A 420 18.27 -44.96 13.00
N PRO A 421 19.54 -44.57 13.20
CA PRO A 421 20.06 -43.29 12.63
C PRO A 421 20.05 -43.16 11.11
N ASP A 422 19.81 -44.25 10.40
CA ASP A 422 19.66 -44.31 8.93
C ASP A 422 18.22 -44.69 8.50
N CYS A 423 17.27 -44.75 9.42
CA CYS A 423 15.89 -45.08 9.12
C CYS A 423 15.24 -43.95 8.29
N ILE A 424 14.56 -44.35 7.21
CA ILE A 424 13.79 -43.47 6.31
C ILE A 424 12.34 -43.89 6.35
N LEU A 425 11.47 -42.98 6.71
CA LEU A 425 10.02 -43.18 6.70
C LEU A 425 9.37 -42.34 5.58
N THR A 426 8.52 -42.98 4.78
CA THR A 426 7.85 -42.33 3.66
C THR A 426 6.34 -42.51 3.78
N PHE A 427 5.63 -41.39 3.73
CA PHE A 427 4.15 -41.28 3.69
C PHE A 427 3.74 -40.67 2.36
N ASN A 428 3.39 -41.52 1.38
CA ASN A 428 3.09 -41.09 0.00
C ASN A 428 1.74 -41.57 -0.53
N MET A 429 0.89 -42.08 0.35
CA MET A 429 -0.48 -42.46 -0.02
C MET A 429 -1.35 -41.22 -0.13
N VAL A 430 -2.06 -41.05 -1.26
CA VAL A 430 -2.96 -39.91 -1.49
C VAL A 430 -4.18 -39.99 -0.60
N GLY A 431 -4.38 -38.98 0.23
CA GLY A 431 -5.54 -38.88 1.13
C GLY A 431 -5.22 -38.18 2.45
N ASP A 432 -6.30 -37.91 3.22
CA ASP A 432 -6.20 -37.37 4.57
C ASP A 432 -6.21 -38.53 5.59
N TYR A 433 -5.14 -38.69 6.37
CA TYR A 433 -5.05 -39.74 7.37
C TYR A 433 -4.15 -39.34 8.55
N ALA A 434 -4.34 -40.04 9.68
CA ALA A 434 -3.55 -39.81 10.90
C ALA A 434 -2.76 -41.05 11.26
N VAL A 435 -1.50 -40.86 11.62
CA VAL A 435 -0.61 -41.93 12.06
C VAL A 435 -0.04 -41.64 13.46
N THR A 436 0.20 -42.66 14.26
CA THR A 436 0.68 -42.51 15.61
C THR A 436 1.98 -43.30 15.80
N ASN A 437 3.04 -42.61 16.21
CA ASN A 437 4.23 -43.29 16.72
C ASN A 437 3.95 -43.84 18.13
N ASP A 438 3.64 -45.11 18.22
CA ASP A 438 3.45 -45.85 19.48
C ASP A 438 4.66 -46.74 19.87
N LEU A 439 5.75 -46.70 19.06
CA LEU A 439 6.90 -47.63 19.21
C LEU A 439 7.77 -47.26 20.42
N SER A 440 8.61 -46.24 20.37
CA SER A 440 9.50 -45.88 21.45
C SER A 440 9.59 -44.37 21.68
N ASP A 441 9.92 -43.98 22.92
CA ASP A 441 10.30 -42.60 23.23
C ASP A 441 11.67 -42.30 22.61
N GLY A 442 11.68 -41.29 21.69
CA GLY A 442 12.88 -40.94 20.93
C GLY A 442 13.19 -41.90 19.77
N PHE A 443 12.16 -42.34 19.04
CA PHE A 443 12.32 -43.15 17.83
C PHE A 443 13.34 -42.50 16.88
N GLN A 444 14.42 -43.20 16.57
CA GLN A 444 15.51 -42.67 15.78
C GLN A 444 15.22 -42.78 14.30
N LEU A 445 15.40 -41.67 13.57
CA LEU A 445 15.28 -41.66 12.11
C LEU A 445 16.24 -40.61 11.50
N ASN A 446 16.59 -40.85 10.23
CA ASN A 446 17.36 -39.90 9.42
C ASN A 446 16.42 -39.01 8.59
N ARG A 447 15.37 -39.60 7.98
CA ARG A 447 14.53 -38.90 7.02
C ARG A 447 13.05 -39.24 7.20
N LEU A 448 12.24 -38.17 7.11
CA LEU A 448 10.79 -38.26 7.05
C LEU A 448 10.29 -37.61 5.75
N ASN A 449 9.78 -38.42 4.83
CA ASN A 449 9.25 -37.95 3.55
C ASN A 449 7.73 -37.89 3.58
N LEU A 450 7.15 -36.73 3.24
CA LEU A 450 5.71 -36.44 3.20
C LEU A 450 5.31 -36.13 1.76
N ALA A 451 4.49 -37.01 1.14
CA ALA A 451 4.09 -36.90 -0.27
C ALA A 451 2.62 -37.34 -0.47
N VAL A 452 1.73 -36.92 0.42
CA VAL A 452 0.34 -37.42 0.53
C VAL A 452 -0.63 -36.93 -0.56
N GLY A 453 -0.14 -36.20 -1.54
CA GLY A 453 -0.93 -35.69 -2.67
C GLY A 453 -1.40 -34.26 -2.49
N GLN A 454 -1.74 -33.65 -3.61
CA GLN A 454 -2.19 -32.26 -3.63
C GLN A 454 -3.52 -32.07 -2.88
N GLY A 455 -3.58 -31.08 -1.98
CA GLY A 455 -4.77 -30.71 -1.24
C GLY A 455 -5.08 -31.65 -0.05
N HIS A 456 -4.28 -32.68 0.17
CA HIS A 456 -4.41 -33.61 1.28
C HIS A 456 -3.38 -33.33 2.39
N GLY A 457 -3.54 -33.98 3.56
CA GLY A 457 -2.63 -33.81 4.69
C GLY A 457 -2.55 -35.05 5.59
N MET A 458 -1.32 -35.35 6.03
CA MET A 458 -1.07 -36.38 7.02
C MET A 458 -0.85 -35.74 8.38
N LYS A 459 -1.46 -36.34 9.42
CA LYS A 459 -1.24 -35.94 10.82
C LYS A 459 -0.42 -37.01 11.54
N LEU A 460 0.79 -36.63 12.00
CA LEU A 460 1.65 -37.50 12.79
C LEU A 460 1.58 -37.12 14.27
N THR A 461 1.20 -38.07 15.11
CA THR A 461 1.06 -37.93 16.55
C THR A 461 1.88 -39.01 17.29
N GLY A 462 1.85 -38.99 18.64
CA GLY A 462 2.42 -40.03 19.46
C GLY A 462 3.76 -39.66 20.10
N LYS A 463 4.64 -40.64 20.24
CA LYS A 463 5.91 -40.53 20.96
C LYS A 463 6.96 -39.70 20.20
N PRO A 464 7.99 -39.14 20.87
CA PRO A 464 9.02 -38.31 20.27
C PRO A 464 9.78 -38.93 19.11
N LEU A 465 10.12 -38.12 18.13
CA LEU A 465 10.96 -38.44 16.97
C LEU A 465 12.35 -37.85 17.13
N ALA A 466 13.39 -38.69 17.21
CA ALA A 466 14.78 -38.25 17.32
C ALA A 466 15.47 -38.24 15.94
N PHE A 467 15.60 -37.04 15.34
CA PHE A 467 16.30 -36.90 14.09
C PHE A 467 17.81 -36.95 14.31
N THR A 468 18.44 -38.00 13.79
CA THR A 468 19.86 -38.30 14.04
C THR A 468 20.63 -38.27 12.75
N GLY A 469 21.74 -37.50 12.73
CA GLY A 469 22.66 -37.43 11.59
C GLY A 469 23.46 -38.72 11.38
N ASN A 470 23.59 -39.18 10.17
CA ASN A 470 24.54 -40.24 9.79
C ASN A 470 25.87 -39.57 9.43
N LYS A 471 26.79 -39.53 10.37
CA LYS A 471 28.12 -38.92 10.22
C LYS A 471 28.93 -39.50 9.06
N ALA A 472 28.73 -40.80 8.74
CA ALA A 472 29.45 -41.47 7.65
C ALA A 472 29.03 -40.99 6.24
N ALA A 473 27.82 -40.42 6.11
CA ALA A 473 27.28 -39.95 4.83
C ALA A 473 27.41 -38.44 4.63
N GLY A 474 27.88 -37.66 5.61
CA GLY A 474 28.01 -36.19 5.53
C GLY A 474 26.71 -35.45 5.40
N LYS A 475 25.57 -36.09 5.76
CA LYS A 475 24.24 -35.58 5.51
C LYS A 475 23.48 -35.20 6.77
N LEU A 476 22.72 -34.09 6.69
CA LEU A 476 21.77 -33.72 7.72
C LEU A 476 20.56 -34.64 7.65
N PRO A 477 20.02 -35.08 8.80
CA PRO A 477 18.67 -35.65 8.87
C PRO A 477 17.65 -34.63 8.40
N GLY A 478 16.46 -35.07 7.96
CA GLY A 478 15.52 -34.10 7.42
C GLY A 478 14.06 -34.52 7.39
N ILE A 479 13.24 -33.52 7.18
CA ILE A 479 11.82 -33.63 6.90
C ILE A 479 11.61 -33.05 5.51
N ASP A 480 11.18 -33.87 4.55
CA ASP A 480 11.01 -33.49 3.15
C ASP A 480 9.51 -33.58 2.78
N GLN A 481 8.93 -32.44 2.44
CA GLN A 481 7.54 -32.34 2.02
C GLN A 481 7.50 -32.18 0.50
N HIS A 482 6.81 -33.11 -0.20
CA HIS A 482 6.86 -33.26 -1.65
C HIS A 482 5.52 -32.95 -2.36
N ALA A 483 4.46 -32.57 -1.62
CA ALA A 483 3.14 -32.32 -2.19
C ALA A 483 2.78 -30.84 -2.12
N ILE A 484 2.41 -30.25 -3.25
CA ILE A 484 1.90 -28.88 -3.32
C ILE A 484 0.52 -28.77 -2.66
N PHE A 485 0.24 -27.64 -1.99
CA PHE A 485 -1.01 -27.39 -1.26
C PHE A 485 -1.35 -28.46 -0.21
N SER A 486 -0.38 -29.26 0.26
CA SER A 486 -0.61 -30.23 1.33
C SER A 486 -0.86 -29.52 2.68
N ARG A 487 -1.45 -30.27 3.61
CA ARG A 487 -1.74 -29.79 4.99
C ARG A 487 -1.12 -30.70 6.02
N ASP A 488 0.15 -31.08 5.79
CA ASP A 488 0.86 -32.00 6.65
C ASP A 488 1.11 -31.39 8.04
N ARG A 489 0.92 -32.21 9.09
CA ARG A 489 1.05 -31.78 10.48
C ARG A 489 1.79 -32.81 11.32
N ILE A 490 2.80 -32.36 12.08
CA ILE A 490 3.56 -33.17 13.03
C ILE A 490 3.26 -32.65 14.43
N ASP A 491 2.42 -33.36 15.19
CA ASP A 491 2.11 -33.07 16.60
C ASP A 491 2.92 -33.96 17.56
N ALA A 492 3.63 -34.98 17.06
CA ALA A 492 4.62 -35.72 17.84
C ALA A 492 5.80 -34.80 18.20
N PRO A 493 6.36 -34.87 19.41
CA PRO A 493 7.57 -34.11 19.77
C PRO A 493 8.74 -34.44 18.84
N VAL A 494 9.56 -33.45 18.50
CA VAL A 494 10.72 -33.55 17.59
C VAL A 494 11.99 -33.25 18.37
N ILE A 495 12.94 -34.18 18.36
CA ILE A 495 14.24 -34.04 19.01
C ILE A 495 15.31 -33.86 17.95
N LEU A 496 15.95 -32.69 17.92
CA LEU A 496 17.06 -32.38 17.00
C LEU A 496 18.39 -32.81 17.66
N THR A 497 18.81 -34.07 17.44
CA THR A 497 20.09 -34.55 18.00
C THR A 497 21.29 -33.98 17.24
N SER A 498 21.09 -33.47 16.04
CA SER A 498 21.99 -32.69 15.19
C SER A 498 21.16 -31.71 14.39
N ASP A 499 21.77 -30.87 13.57
CA ASP A 499 21.04 -29.98 12.67
C ASP A 499 20.12 -30.77 11.75
N VAL A 500 18.87 -30.30 11.58
CA VAL A 500 17.83 -30.97 10.80
C VAL A 500 17.35 -30.04 9.68
N ALA A 501 17.42 -30.54 8.45
CA ALA A 501 16.89 -29.85 7.27
C ALA A 501 15.37 -30.08 7.15
N VAL A 502 14.61 -29.03 6.93
CA VAL A 502 13.18 -29.07 6.60
C VAL A 502 13.00 -28.47 5.20
N ASN A 503 12.69 -29.32 4.22
CA ASN A 503 12.58 -28.92 2.83
C ASN A 503 11.14 -29.05 2.33
N LEU A 504 10.60 -27.97 1.78
CA LEU A 504 9.24 -27.95 1.24
C LEU A 504 9.24 -27.58 -0.24
N VAL A 505 8.37 -28.23 -1.02
CA VAL A 505 8.09 -27.79 -2.41
C VAL A 505 7.44 -26.41 -2.44
N PRO A 506 7.52 -25.68 -3.57
CA PRO A 506 6.73 -24.46 -3.75
C PRO A 506 5.25 -24.71 -3.46
N ALA A 507 4.60 -23.77 -2.72
CA ALA A 507 3.23 -23.90 -2.24
C ALA A 507 2.94 -25.10 -1.30
N GLY A 508 3.95 -25.84 -0.84
CA GLY A 508 3.82 -26.83 0.22
C GLY A 508 3.56 -26.18 1.58
N LYS A 509 2.83 -26.89 2.46
CA LYS A 509 2.58 -26.46 3.83
C LYS A 509 2.92 -27.58 4.81
N LEU A 510 3.71 -27.26 5.82
CA LEU A 510 3.99 -28.16 6.94
C LEU A 510 3.77 -27.43 8.26
N ILE A 511 3.07 -28.05 9.17
CA ILE A 511 2.86 -27.55 10.53
C ILE A 511 3.60 -28.47 11.50
N ILE A 512 4.48 -27.91 12.34
CA ILE A 512 5.06 -28.62 13.48
C ILE A 512 4.38 -28.09 14.74
N GLY A 513 3.43 -28.87 15.26
CA GLY A 513 2.68 -28.58 16.47
C GLY A 513 3.30 -29.19 17.75
N GLY A 514 4.16 -30.21 17.59
CA GLY A 514 4.88 -30.85 18.70
C GLY A 514 6.06 -30.03 19.21
N LEU A 515 6.48 -30.29 20.46
CA LEU A 515 7.66 -29.67 21.08
C LEU A 515 8.92 -29.97 20.26
N ILE A 516 9.66 -28.93 19.85
CA ILE A 516 10.97 -29.07 19.25
C ILE A 516 12.05 -28.89 20.34
N SER A 517 12.94 -29.86 20.49
CA SER A 517 13.98 -29.86 21.52
C SER A 517 15.32 -30.39 20.98
N GLY A 518 16.37 -30.32 21.76
CA GLY A 518 17.71 -30.86 21.43
C GLY A 518 18.74 -29.81 21.04
N PRO A 519 20.01 -30.23 20.85
CA PRO A 519 21.12 -29.31 20.56
C PRO A 519 21.23 -28.86 19.11
N GLY A 520 20.54 -29.50 18.17
CA GLY A 520 20.62 -29.20 16.74
C GLY A 520 19.87 -27.94 16.32
N ALA A 521 20.21 -27.39 15.17
CA ALA A 521 19.50 -26.31 14.52
C ALA A 521 18.36 -26.85 13.65
N LEU A 522 17.28 -26.05 13.52
CA LEU A 522 16.24 -26.26 12.53
C LEU A 522 16.57 -25.44 11.26
N ILE A 523 16.87 -26.10 10.16
CA ILE A 523 17.30 -25.45 8.91
C ILE A 523 16.16 -25.60 7.89
N TYR A 524 15.40 -24.51 7.70
CA TYR A 524 14.25 -24.51 6.79
C TYR A 524 14.63 -24.00 5.39
N THR A 525 14.24 -24.77 4.38
CA THR A 525 14.35 -24.37 2.97
C THR A 525 13.05 -24.71 2.26
N GLY A 526 12.33 -23.72 1.78
CA GLY A 526 11.09 -23.88 1.04
C GLY A 526 11.08 -23.04 -0.24
N GLY A 527 10.31 -23.46 -1.23
CA GLY A 527 10.02 -22.64 -2.40
C GLY A 527 8.92 -21.64 -2.08
N ASN A 528 9.05 -20.38 -2.51
CA ASN A 528 7.94 -19.43 -2.47
C ASN A 528 6.93 -19.81 -3.56
N GLY A 529 5.69 -20.09 -3.16
CA GLY A 529 4.58 -20.39 -4.09
C GLY A 529 4.20 -19.21 -4.99
N ASN A 530 4.65 -18.01 -4.66
CA ASN A 530 4.45 -16.78 -5.46
C ASN A 530 5.80 -16.13 -5.74
N ALA A 531 6.10 -15.94 -7.02
CA ALA A 531 7.33 -15.32 -7.53
C ALA A 531 7.53 -13.85 -7.03
N ASN A 532 6.52 -13.26 -6.41
CA ASN A 532 6.52 -11.84 -5.99
C ASN A 532 6.83 -11.61 -4.50
N GLY A 533 7.24 -12.63 -3.75
CA GLY A 533 7.55 -12.47 -2.31
C GLY A 533 6.31 -12.17 -1.45
N ASP A 534 5.15 -12.58 -1.91
CA ASP A 534 3.88 -12.36 -1.25
C ASP A 534 3.76 -13.23 0.00
N LEU A 535 4.02 -12.67 1.17
CA LEU A 535 3.86 -13.34 2.46
C LEU A 535 2.38 -13.45 2.90
N ASN A 536 1.43 -13.04 2.03
CA ASN A 536 0.03 -12.88 2.37
C ASN A 536 -0.92 -13.82 1.65
N GLY A 537 -1.57 -14.59 2.46
CA GLY A 537 -2.95 -14.96 2.23
C GLY A 537 -3.77 -14.41 3.39
N GLY A 538 -4.88 -13.72 3.14
CA GLY A 538 -5.84 -13.32 4.16
C GLY A 538 -6.25 -14.49 5.07
N PRO A 539 -7.02 -14.27 6.15
CA PRO A 539 -7.29 -15.27 7.19
C PRO A 539 -7.91 -16.58 6.66
N ASN A 540 -8.35 -16.62 5.42
CA ASN A 540 -8.93 -17.79 4.75
C ASN A 540 -8.08 -18.34 3.58
N GLN A 541 -6.91 -17.78 3.27
CA GLN A 541 -6.03 -18.32 2.24
C GLN A 541 -4.97 -19.25 2.87
N HIS A 542 -4.76 -20.40 2.25
CA HIS A 542 -3.82 -21.41 2.69
C HIS A 542 -2.38 -20.91 2.54
N HIS A 543 -1.79 -20.43 3.67
CA HIS A 543 -0.39 -20.02 3.70
C HIS A 543 0.50 -21.23 3.36
N SER A 544 1.28 -21.14 2.30
CA SER A 544 2.37 -22.07 2.03
C SER A 544 3.56 -21.77 2.95
N GLY A 545 4.32 -22.80 3.31
CA GLY A 545 5.52 -22.67 4.12
C GLY A 545 5.49 -23.50 5.40
N LEU A 546 6.48 -23.27 6.26
CA LEU A 546 6.61 -23.93 7.56
C LEU A 546 5.93 -23.11 8.66
N SER A 547 5.04 -23.74 9.42
CA SER A 547 4.46 -23.17 10.63
C SER A 547 4.93 -23.93 11.87
N ILE A 548 5.46 -23.23 12.87
CA ILE A 548 5.79 -23.77 14.18
C ILE A 548 4.74 -23.26 15.17
N GLU A 549 3.93 -24.19 15.71
CA GLU A 549 2.80 -23.82 16.57
C GLU A 549 3.05 -24.08 18.05
N HIS A 550 4.03 -24.90 18.42
CA HIS A 550 4.34 -25.11 19.83
C HIS A 550 4.87 -23.83 20.48
N PRO A 551 4.25 -23.37 21.60
CA PRO A 551 4.54 -22.05 22.16
C PRO A 551 5.91 -21.94 22.85
N SER A 552 6.60 -23.05 23.13
CA SER A 552 7.85 -23.05 23.90
C SER A 552 8.75 -24.19 23.48
N ASN A 553 9.50 -23.97 22.41
CA ASN A 553 10.54 -24.92 21.97
C ASN A 553 11.87 -24.67 22.70
N THR A 554 12.69 -25.71 22.83
CA THR A 554 13.91 -25.69 23.63
C THR A 554 15.18 -26.04 22.84
N HIS A 555 15.09 -26.22 21.51
CA HIS A 555 16.25 -26.49 20.71
C HIS A 555 17.26 -25.33 20.76
N SER A 556 18.55 -25.64 20.87
CA SER A 556 19.57 -24.64 21.14
C SER A 556 20.48 -24.31 19.96
N GLY A 557 20.45 -25.09 18.88
CA GLY A 557 21.25 -24.82 17.67
C GLY A 557 20.75 -23.64 16.84
N GLY A 558 19.56 -23.13 17.16
CA GLY A 558 18.94 -22.00 16.47
C GLY A 558 18.04 -22.41 15.32
N THR A 559 17.52 -21.39 14.62
CA THR A 559 16.61 -21.56 13.48
C THR A 559 17.17 -20.82 12.27
N VAL A 560 17.40 -21.54 11.16
CA VAL A 560 17.93 -20.99 9.91
C VAL A 560 16.86 -21.03 8.82
N ILE A 561 16.64 -19.91 8.14
CA ILE A 561 15.62 -19.74 7.09
C ILE A 561 16.34 -19.41 5.79
N ASN A 562 16.49 -20.41 4.90
CA ASN A 562 17.19 -20.26 3.61
C ASN A 562 16.26 -19.87 2.45
N GLY A 563 14.95 -20.12 2.59
CA GLY A 563 13.96 -19.83 1.56
C GLY A 563 12.56 -20.22 2.03
N GLY A 564 11.53 -19.75 1.32
CA GLY A 564 10.15 -19.93 1.75
C GLY A 564 9.80 -19.13 2.99
N THR A 565 8.57 -19.28 3.51
CA THR A 565 8.10 -18.54 4.69
C THR A 565 8.05 -19.42 5.92
N LEU A 566 8.76 -19.02 6.97
CA LEU A 566 8.60 -19.55 8.33
C LEU A 566 7.66 -18.65 9.12
N ARG A 567 6.60 -19.22 9.67
CA ARG A 567 5.69 -18.58 10.63
C ARG A 567 5.82 -19.24 12.00
N VAL A 568 5.86 -18.46 13.05
CA VAL A 568 5.80 -18.98 14.42
C VAL A 568 4.58 -18.42 15.16
N ALA A 569 3.88 -19.24 15.92
CA ALA A 569 2.74 -18.81 16.73
C ALA A 569 3.19 -17.98 17.94
N SER A 570 4.39 -18.26 18.46
CA SER A 570 5.03 -17.56 19.58
C SER A 570 6.52 -17.43 19.30
N ASN A 571 7.15 -16.32 19.67
CA ASN A 571 8.60 -16.15 19.53
C ASN A 571 9.41 -17.14 20.37
N ARG A 572 8.86 -17.68 21.47
CA ARG A 572 9.46 -18.78 22.23
C ARG A 572 9.49 -20.10 21.43
N GLY A 573 8.70 -20.21 20.37
CA GLY A 573 8.72 -21.32 19.42
C GLY A 573 10.01 -21.41 18.58
N LEU A 574 10.85 -20.37 18.59
CA LEU A 574 12.14 -20.33 17.87
C LEU A 574 13.27 -21.09 18.56
N GLY A 575 13.03 -21.71 19.71
CA GLY A 575 14.08 -22.28 20.54
C GLY A 575 14.88 -21.22 21.30
N THR A 576 16.11 -21.57 21.72
CA THR A 576 16.97 -20.69 22.53
C THR A 576 18.18 -20.13 21.75
N GLY A 577 18.47 -20.67 20.59
CA GLY A 577 19.58 -20.23 19.74
C GLY A 577 19.23 -19.03 18.83
N PRO A 578 20.19 -18.56 18.02
CA PRO A 578 19.97 -17.45 17.10
C PRO A 578 18.99 -17.80 15.97
N VAL A 579 18.34 -16.78 15.43
CA VAL A 579 17.55 -16.87 14.19
C VAL A 579 18.36 -16.28 13.04
N THR A 580 18.63 -17.08 12.04
CA THR A 580 19.35 -16.65 10.83
C THR A 580 18.39 -16.59 9.65
N LEU A 581 18.25 -15.42 9.06
CA LEU A 581 17.45 -15.21 7.86
C LEU A 581 18.37 -14.96 6.67
N ASN A 582 18.35 -15.88 5.71
CA ASN A 582 19.10 -15.77 4.47
C ASN A 582 18.27 -15.16 3.36
N ASP A 583 18.95 -14.72 2.29
CA ASP A 583 18.28 -14.19 1.11
C ASP A 583 17.30 -15.22 0.54
N GLY A 584 16.11 -14.75 0.21
CA GLY A 584 15.02 -15.60 -0.24
C GLY A 584 14.16 -16.19 0.87
N GLY A 585 14.55 -16.07 2.11
CA GLY A 585 13.74 -16.46 3.27
C GLY A 585 12.70 -15.40 3.61
N GLY A 586 11.54 -15.85 4.10
CA GLY A 586 10.50 -15.05 4.71
C GLY A 586 10.32 -15.44 6.17
N PHE A 587 10.22 -14.48 7.06
CA PHE A 587 10.04 -14.73 8.49
C PHE A 587 8.85 -13.95 9.05
N VAL A 588 7.90 -14.65 9.64
CA VAL A 588 6.73 -14.08 10.32
C VAL A 588 6.82 -14.44 11.80
N PRO A 589 7.39 -13.56 12.64
CA PRO A 589 7.49 -13.78 14.09
C PRO A 589 6.11 -13.74 14.75
N GLY A 590 6.03 -14.31 15.95
CA GLY A 590 4.88 -14.14 16.84
C GLY A 590 4.82 -12.71 17.40
N SER A 591 3.67 -12.33 17.96
CA SER A 591 3.41 -10.97 18.48
C SER A 591 3.97 -10.71 19.90
N GLU A 592 4.82 -11.57 20.41
CA GLU A 592 5.42 -11.45 21.74
C GLU A 592 6.85 -10.88 21.68
N ASN A 593 7.38 -10.50 22.85
CA ASN A 593 8.79 -10.10 22.95
C ASN A 593 9.73 -11.22 22.48
N ALA A 594 10.65 -10.86 21.57
CA ALA A 594 11.66 -11.76 21.03
C ALA A 594 13.02 -11.49 21.68
N THR A 595 13.67 -12.57 22.12
CA THR A 595 14.96 -12.54 22.82
C THR A 595 16.08 -13.30 22.10
N ASN A 596 15.77 -13.90 20.94
CA ASN A 596 16.75 -14.56 20.11
C ASN A 596 17.59 -13.54 19.34
N PRO A 597 18.92 -13.67 19.30
CA PRO A 597 19.75 -12.89 18.38
C PRO A 597 19.29 -13.10 16.93
N LEU A 598 19.22 -12.00 16.15
CA LEU A 598 18.93 -12.04 14.71
C LEU A 598 20.19 -11.88 13.90
N ILE A 599 20.40 -12.78 12.94
CA ILE A 599 21.43 -12.69 11.92
C ILE A 599 20.74 -12.58 10.56
N LEU A 600 20.82 -11.41 9.95
CA LEU A 600 20.08 -11.06 8.75
C LEU A 600 21.02 -10.93 7.56
N ASN A 601 21.09 -11.98 6.75
CA ASN A 601 21.90 -12.04 5.54
C ASN A 601 21.11 -11.57 4.30
N GLY A 602 19.83 -11.26 4.46
CA GLY A 602 18.87 -10.86 3.43
C GLY A 602 17.46 -11.29 3.82
N GLY A 603 16.58 -11.46 2.82
CA GLY A 603 15.21 -11.95 3.02
C GLY A 603 14.22 -10.88 3.45
N THR A 604 13.05 -11.31 3.93
CA THR A 604 11.94 -10.43 4.33
C THR A 604 11.41 -10.83 5.70
N ILE A 605 11.26 -9.85 6.58
CA ILE A 605 10.55 -10.00 7.87
C ILE A 605 9.18 -9.35 7.74
N ASP A 606 8.11 -10.06 8.14
CA ASP A 606 6.76 -9.50 8.26
C ASP A 606 6.29 -9.66 9.70
N ALA A 607 6.34 -8.58 10.46
CA ALA A 607 6.11 -8.60 11.89
C ALA A 607 4.93 -7.71 12.30
N GLY A 608 4.05 -8.22 13.15
CA GLY A 608 2.93 -7.48 13.72
C GLY A 608 3.00 -7.36 15.24
N GLY A 609 3.24 -6.13 15.76
CA GLY A 609 3.22 -5.88 17.21
C GLY A 609 4.36 -6.55 17.98
N VAL A 610 5.54 -6.67 17.40
CA VAL A 610 6.68 -7.35 18.01
C VAL A 610 7.67 -6.36 18.62
N ASP A 611 8.15 -6.66 19.83
CA ASP A 611 9.26 -5.98 20.48
C ASP A 611 10.51 -6.87 20.41
N TRP A 612 11.53 -6.47 19.65
CA TRP A 612 12.78 -7.20 19.51
C TRP A 612 13.86 -6.61 20.42
N ASN A 613 14.21 -7.35 21.47
CA ASN A 613 15.13 -6.88 22.52
C ASN A 613 16.53 -7.51 22.47
N ALA A 614 16.79 -8.37 21.49
CA ALA A 614 18.07 -9.05 21.30
C ALA A 614 18.96 -8.38 20.25
N PRO A 615 20.27 -8.63 20.21
CA PRO A 615 21.18 -8.11 19.19
C PRO A 615 20.75 -8.49 17.77
N ILE A 616 20.91 -7.56 16.83
CA ILE A 616 20.61 -7.75 15.41
C ILE A 616 21.87 -7.48 14.59
N THR A 617 22.27 -8.45 13.77
CA THR A 617 23.38 -8.31 12.85
C THR A 617 22.87 -8.27 11.42
N LEU A 618 23.07 -7.16 10.72
CA LEU A 618 22.75 -6.97 9.31
C LEU A 618 23.98 -7.29 8.46
N ASN A 619 24.06 -8.48 7.88
CA ASN A 619 25.15 -8.84 6.95
C ASN A 619 24.77 -8.51 5.50
N GLY A 620 23.49 -8.53 5.18
CA GLY A 620 22.90 -8.16 3.89
C GLY A 620 21.76 -7.17 4.03
N ASN A 621 21.15 -6.79 2.91
CA ASN A 621 19.98 -5.94 2.91
C ASN A 621 18.72 -6.76 3.21
N VAL A 622 18.04 -6.46 4.31
CA VAL A 622 16.80 -7.11 4.71
C VAL A 622 15.59 -6.21 4.39
N ARG A 623 14.49 -6.81 3.98
CA ARG A 623 13.20 -6.12 3.80
C ARG A 623 12.35 -6.32 5.06
N ILE A 624 11.83 -5.25 5.59
CA ILE A 624 11.00 -5.29 6.80
C ILE A 624 9.62 -4.74 6.46
N ALA A 625 8.63 -5.62 6.49
CA ALA A 625 7.22 -5.30 6.53
C ALA A 625 6.74 -5.38 7.97
N GLY A 626 5.69 -4.64 8.33
CA GLY A 626 5.12 -4.89 9.64
C GLY A 626 4.37 -3.71 10.23
N HIS A 627 3.44 -4.03 11.12
CA HIS A 627 2.68 -3.07 11.88
C HIS A 627 3.23 -3.00 13.30
N ARG A 628 3.79 -1.84 13.69
CA ARG A 628 4.33 -1.58 15.03
C ARG A 628 5.44 -2.55 15.44
N VAL A 629 6.54 -2.51 14.70
CA VAL A 629 7.74 -3.28 15.00
C VAL A 629 8.70 -2.42 15.80
N ASN A 630 8.99 -2.79 17.04
CA ASN A 630 9.93 -2.10 17.89
C ASN A 630 11.27 -2.86 17.95
N PHE A 631 12.32 -2.23 17.49
CA PHE A 631 13.69 -2.68 17.72
C PHE A 631 14.24 -1.92 18.92
N ASN A 632 13.88 -2.42 20.10
CA ASN A 632 14.13 -1.76 21.40
C ASN A 632 15.55 -1.99 21.92
N ASN A 633 16.39 -2.69 21.18
CA ASN A 633 17.64 -3.22 21.70
C ASN A 633 18.46 -2.19 22.47
N VAL A 634 18.32 -2.21 23.80
CA VAL A 634 19.02 -1.33 24.76
C VAL A 634 20.48 -1.74 24.93
N SER A 635 20.84 -2.98 24.57
CA SER A 635 22.14 -3.57 24.90
C SER A 635 23.10 -3.78 23.71
N GLY A 636 22.75 -3.40 22.48
CA GLY A 636 23.66 -3.63 21.37
C GLY A 636 23.25 -3.07 20.01
N GLY A 637 22.04 -2.58 19.86
CA GLY A 637 21.57 -1.99 18.58
C GLY A 637 21.58 -2.98 17.40
N MET A 638 21.42 -2.44 16.21
CA MET A 638 21.70 -3.12 14.96
C MET A 638 23.14 -2.85 14.54
N SER A 639 23.85 -3.87 14.12
CA SER A 639 25.25 -3.79 13.68
C SER A 639 25.45 -4.52 12.34
N GLY A 640 26.63 -4.40 11.75
CA GLY A 640 27.01 -5.13 10.54
C GLY A 640 27.12 -4.25 9.29
N LEU A 641 27.46 -4.89 8.15
CA LEU A 641 27.70 -4.19 6.87
C LEU A 641 26.44 -4.02 6.02
N GLY A 642 25.37 -4.75 6.33
CA GLY A 642 24.09 -4.68 5.64
C GLY A 642 23.24 -3.50 6.07
N GLY A 643 22.13 -3.30 5.38
CA GLY A 643 21.13 -2.29 5.65
C GLY A 643 19.72 -2.88 5.68
N PHE A 644 18.71 -2.03 5.71
CA PHE A 644 17.34 -2.50 5.62
C PHE A 644 16.46 -1.59 4.76
N THR A 645 15.40 -2.20 4.22
CA THR A 645 14.34 -1.50 3.48
C THR A 645 13.02 -1.74 4.18
N GLN A 646 12.39 -0.67 4.66
CA GLN A 646 11.02 -0.71 5.15
C GLN A 646 10.06 -0.70 3.95
N ILE A 647 9.19 -1.71 3.85
CA ILE A 647 8.29 -1.92 2.71
C ILE A 647 6.80 -1.77 3.05
N GLY A 648 6.46 -1.17 4.17
CA GLY A 648 5.07 -1.03 4.64
C GLY A 648 4.51 -2.30 5.27
N THR A 649 3.19 -2.32 5.50
CA THR A 649 2.49 -3.53 5.93
C THR A 649 1.73 -4.13 4.77
N TRP A 650 1.62 -5.44 4.78
CA TRP A 650 0.69 -6.14 3.93
C TRP A 650 -0.75 -6.04 4.46
N ALA A 651 -1.69 -5.81 3.56
CA ALA A 651 -3.12 -5.69 3.87
C ALA A 651 -3.79 -7.03 4.27
N ALA A 652 -3.16 -7.83 5.14
CA ALA A 652 -3.73 -9.10 5.59
C ALA A 652 -5.03 -8.96 6.40
N PHE A 653 -5.43 -7.74 6.78
CA PHE A 653 -6.60 -7.51 7.64
C PHE A 653 -7.57 -6.46 7.10
N GLY A 654 -7.53 -6.13 5.79
CA GLY A 654 -8.47 -5.17 5.21
C GLY A 654 -8.34 -3.75 5.77
N ARG A 655 -7.26 -3.44 6.46
CA ARG A 655 -6.89 -2.09 6.90
C ARG A 655 -5.56 -1.75 6.24
N ALA A 656 -5.50 -0.64 5.53
CA ALA A 656 -4.26 -0.05 5.09
C ALA A 656 -3.47 0.44 6.31
N ASN A 657 -2.91 -0.48 7.08
CA ASN A 657 -2.00 -0.13 8.16
C ASN A 657 -0.65 0.20 7.54
N VAL A 658 -0.35 1.46 7.49
CA VAL A 658 0.97 1.97 7.16
C VAL A 658 1.96 1.35 8.13
N GLY A 659 2.94 0.60 7.64
CA GLY A 659 3.92 -0.07 8.49
C GLY A 659 4.68 0.93 9.36
N GLU A 660 4.78 0.62 10.65
CA GLU A 660 5.53 1.44 11.61
C GLU A 660 6.71 0.65 12.16
N ILE A 661 7.91 1.21 12.01
CA ILE A 661 9.14 0.66 12.60
C ILE A 661 9.72 1.70 13.56
N TYR A 662 10.06 1.26 14.76
CA TYR A 662 10.64 2.11 15.81
C TYR A 662 12.07 1.66 16.11
N LEU A 663 13.04 2.54 15.94
CA LEU A 663 14.43 2.32 16.29
C LEU A 663 14.80 3.12 17.55
N TRP A 664 15.19 2.39 18.61
CA TRP A 664 15.55 2.97 19.91
C TRP A 664 17.05 2.85 20.25
N GLY A 665 17.69 1.79 19.76
CA GLY A 665 19.06 1.43 20.14
C GLY A 665 20.11 2.29 19.48
N ALA A 666 21.36 2.18 19.94
CA ALA A 666 22.52 2.75 19.26
C ALA A 666 22.92 1.84 18.09
N ASN A 667 22.48 2.17 16.88
CA ASN A 667 22.69 1.34 15.70
C ASN A 667 23.98 1.71 14.97
N SER A 668 24.84 0.72 14.73
CA SER A 668 26.16 0.90 14.11
C SER A 668 26.31 0.17 12.76
N TYR A 669 25.19 -0.28 12.16
CA TYR A 669 25.22 -0.83 10.81
C TYR A 669 25.67 0.22 9.80
N SER A 670 26.33 -0.22 8.71
CA SER A 670 26.90 0.68 7.70
C SER A 670 26.19 0.64 6.34
N GLY A 671 25.26 -0.29 6.14
CA GLY A 671 24.45 -0.36 4.93
C GLY A 671 23.32 0.67 4.92
N ARG A 672 22.55 0.73 3.83
CA ARG A 672 21.54 1.75 3.60
C ARG A 672 20.30 1.57 4.49
N THR A 673 19.73 2.71 4.89
CA THR A 673 18.40 2.83 5.48
C THR A 673 17.42 3.32 4.41
N ILE A 674 16.48 2.48 3.99
CA ILE A 674 15.52 2.82 2.93
C ILE A 674 14.11 2.75 3.52
N VAL A 675 13.39 3.88 3.50
CA VAL A 675 11.98 3.95 3.87
C VAL A 675 11.20 4.01 2.56
N GLN A 676 10.87 2.82 2.02
CA GLN A 676 10.16 2.71 0.76
C GLN A 676 8.67 2.98 0.93
N GLN A 677 8.09 2.52 2.06
CA GLN A 677 6.69 2.72 2.40
C GLN A 677 6.52 2.66 3.92
N GLY A 678 5.53 3.38 4.45
CA GLY A 678 5.25 3.39 5.89
C GLY A 678 6.02 4.47 6.64
N THR A 679 6.12 4.31 7.96
CA THR A 679 6.74 5.29 8.86
C THR A 679 7.90 4.68 9.64
N LEU A 680 9.08 5.25 9.50
CA LEU A 680 10.24 4.92 10.32
C LEU A 680 10.41 5.95 11.42
N TYR A 681 10.36 5.51 12.67
CA TYR A 681 10.57 6.36 13.85
C TYR A 681 12.00 6.18 14.39
N LEU A 682 12.78 7.24 14.34
CA LEU A 682 14.09 7.33 15.00
C LEU A 682 13.90 7.97 16.37
N LYS A 683 13.85 7.15 17.41
CA LYS A 683 13.51 7.58 18.77
C LYS A 683 14.69 8.19 19.53
N LYS A 684 15.91 7.99 19.03
CA LYS A 684 17.16 8.57 19.54
C LYS A 684 18.07 8.93 18.37
N ALA A 685 18.93 9.92 18.51
CA ALA A 685 19.90 10.25 17.46
C ALA A 685 20.85 9.08 17.17
N ALA A 686 21.25 8.35 18.20
CA ALA A 686 22.10 7.15 18.07
C ALA A 686 21.42 6.00 17.30
N ALA A 687 20.11 6.03 17.10
CA ALA A 687 19.40 5.03 16.31
C ALA A 687 19.69 5.12 14.81
N LEU A 688 20.32 6.22 14.36
CA LEU A 688 20.72 6.43 12.96
C LEU A 688 22.25 6.54 12.87
N TYR A 689 22.90 5.46 12.42
CA TYR A 689 24.36 5.40 12.24
C TYR A 689 25.15 5.92 13.47
N HIS A 690 24.75 5.50 14.67
CA HIS A 690 25.39 5.85 15.93
C HIS A 690 25.51 7.36 16.19
N ALA A 691 24.56 8.16 15.70
CA ALA A 691 24.53 9.61 15.73
C ALA A 691 25.72 10.27 15.00
N ASP A 692 26.27 9.63 13.96
CA ASP A 692 27.31 10.21 13.12
C ASP A 692 26.70 11.00 11.94
N PRO A 693 26.71 12.35 11.99
CA PRO A 693 26.14 13.16 10.92
C PRO A 693 26.83 12.98 9.55
N ALA A 694 28.08 12.52 9.53
CA ALA A 694 28.82 12.24 8.28
C ALA A 694 28.20 11.07 7.49
N GLN A 695 27.42 10.22 8.15
CA GLN A 695 26.70 9.11 7.53
C GLN A 695 25.28 9.49 7.08
N TRP A 696 24.75 10.65 7.45
CA TRP A 696 23.39 11.08 7.11
C TRP A 696 23.31 11.62 5.67
N THR A 697 23.80 10.85 4.73
CA THR A 697 23.93 11.25 3.33
C THR A 697 22.84 10.60 2.46
N PRO A 698 22.53 11.14 1.28
CA PRO A 698 21.64 10.49 0.32
C PRO A 698 22.09 9.08 -0.07
N ALA A 699 23.40 8.83 -0.11
CA ALA A 699 23.93 7.49 -0.40
C ALA A 699 23.50 6.45 0.63
N ASN A 700 23.35 6.84 1.89
CA ASN A 700 23.02 5.96 3.01
C ASN A 700 21.53 5.96 3.34
N ILE A 701 20.79 7.02 3.07
CA ILE A 701 19.41 7.17 3.48
C ILE A 701 18.55 7.50 2.26
N SER A 702 17.42 6.78 2.12
CA SER A 702 16.39 7.07 1.13
C SER A 702 15.03 7.09 1.80
N VAL A 703 14.23 8.13 1.53
CA VAL A 703 12.83 8.24 1.93
C VAL A 703 12.00 8.45 0.67
N HIS A 704 11.21 7.44 0.31
CA HIS A 704 10.45 7.41 -0.93
C HIS A 704 9.20 8.30 -0.86
N PRO A 705 8.56 8.62 -2.00
CA PRO A 705 7.31 9.37 -2.02
C PRO A 705 6.26 8.74 -1.10
N ALA A 706 5.58 9.58 -0.32
CA ALA A 706 4.58 9.18 0.68
C ALA A 706 5.08 8.34 1.88
N ALA A 707 6.33 7.91 1.90
CA ALA A 707 6.94 7.35 3.10
C ALA A 707 7.28 8.45 4.11
N THR A 708 7.28 8.11 5.39
CA THR A 708 7.54 9.06 6.48
C THR A 708 8.77 8.68 7.28
N LEU A 709 9.69 9.60 7.41
CA LEU A 709 10.79 9.54 8.39
C LEU A 709 10.46 10.45 9.56
N VAL A 710 10.36 9.89 10.77
CA VAL A 710 10.12 10.64 12.01
C VAL A 710 11.41 10.69 12.82
N VAL A 711 11.85 11.87 13.18
CA VAL A 711 12.96 12.08 14.12
C VAL A 711 12.42 12.64 15.42
N SER A 712 12.64 11.95 16.56
CA SER A 712 12.32 12.49 17.87
C SER A 712 13.39 13.50 18.29
N ALA A 713 12.98 14.71 18.67
CA ALA A 713 13.89 15.84 18.88
C ALA A 713 13.60 16.60 20.18
N GLY A 714 14.68 17.04 20.83
CA GLY A 714 14.63 17.92 22.00
C GLY A 714 14.63 17.23 23.35
N GLY A 715 14.44 15.92 23.38
CA GLY A 715 14.53 15.11 24.61
C GLY A 715 15.92 14.51 24.84
N PRO A 716 16.15 13.87 25.98
CA PRO A 716 17.44 13.25 26.30
C PRO A 716 17.87 12.19 25.29
N GLY A 717 19.03 12.40 24.62
CA GLY A 717 19.57 11.53 23.58
C GLY A 717 18.83 11.55 22.25
N GLU A 718 17.84 12.41 22.09
CA GLU A 718 17.13 12.64 20.84
C GLU A 718 17.91 13.58 19.92
N PHE A 719 17.40 13.80 18.71
CA PHE A 719 17.97 14.76 17.77
C PHE A 719 17.89 16.18 18.35
N THR A 720 18.90 17.01 18.09
CA THR A 720 18.87 18.46 18.37
C THR A 720 18.28 19.17 17.15
N GLY A 721 17.94 20.45 17.29
CA GLY A 721 17.55 21.28 16.15
C GLY A 721 18.65 21.37 15.08
N GLU A 722 19.92 21.40 15.49
CA GLU A 722 21.09 21.35 14.60
C GLU A 722 21.14 19.99 13.84
N HIS A 723 20.96 18.88 14.54
CA HIS A 723 20.88 17.55 13.91
C HIS A 723 19.78 17.49 12.84
N VAL A 724 18.60 18.02 13.14
CA VAL A 724 17.49 18.10 12.17
C VAL A 724 17.89 18.94 10.96
N GLY A 725 18.55 20.08 11.18
CA GLY A 725 19.04 20.94 10.11
C GLY A 725 20.08 20.25 9.22
N ILE A 726 21.06 19.55 9.80
CA ILE A 726 22.07 18.78 9.06
C ILE A 726 21.40 17.65 8.26
N LEU A 727 20.48 16.92 8.87
CA LEU A 727 19.77 15.81 8.20
C LEU A 727 18.99 16.32 6.97
N LEU A 728 18.26 17.43 7.10
CA LEU A 728 17.53 18.05 6.00
C LEU A 728 18.48 18.53 4.90
N ASP A 729 19.54 19.30 5.27
CA ASP A 729 20.52 19.81 4.31
C ASP A 729 21.17 18.67 3.51
N GLN A 730 21.50 17.56 4.16
CA GLN A 730 22.10 16.42 3.46
C GLN A 730 21.10 15.65 2.60
N LEU A 731 19.92 15.30 3.11
CA LEU A 731 18.97 14.45 2.41
C LEU A 731 18.29 15.15 1.22
N THR A 732 18.25 16.47 1.21
CA THR A 732 17.74 17.24 0.04
C THR A 732 18.75 17.36 -1.09
N LYS A 733 20.06 17.11 -0.86
CA LYS A 733 21.11 16.99 -1.88
C LYS A 733 21.03 15.61 -2.57
N LYS A 734 19.91 15.32 -3.14
CA LYS A 734 19.56 14.01 -3.67
C LYS A 734 20.39 13.62 -4.90
N VAL A 735 20.76 12.34 -4.98
CA VAL A 735 21.38 11.71 -6.15
C VAL A 735 20.54 10.49 -6.54
N ASP A 736 19.94 10.47 -7.72
CA ASP A 736 19.07 9.40 -8.22
C ASP A 736 18.01 8.96 -7.19
N ASP A 737 17.76 7.67 -6.99
CA ASP A 737 16.77 7.11 -6.07
C ASP A 737 17.25 7.13 -4.59
N SER A 738 17.78 8.25 -4.13
CA SER A 738 18.35 8.39 -2.79
C SER A 738 17.94 9.71 -2.11
N GLY A 739 18.23 9.87 -0.84
CA GLY A 739 17.86 11.04 -0.06
C GLY A 739 16.35 11.17 0.17
N LEU A 740 15.89 12.40 0.38
CA LEU A 740 14.49 12.71 0.57
C LEU A 740 13.84 12.95 -0.79
N MET A 741 13.02 12.02 -1.26
CA MET A 741 12.36 12.12 -2.56
C MET A 741 11.19 13.11 -2.54
N GLY A 742 10.83 13.63 -3.69
CA GLY A 742 9.64 14.48 -3.82
C GLY A 742 8.40 13.79 -3.27
N ARG A 743 7.56 14.51 -2.50
CA ARG A 743 6.39 13.99 -1.77
C ARG A 743 6.71 13.07 -0.58
N ALA A 744 7.96 12.80 -0.23
CA ALA A 744 8.31 12.17 1.03
C ALA A 744 7.92 13.06 2.21
N VAL A 745 7.74 12.47 3.41
CA VAL A 745 7.41 13.19 4.63
C VAL A 745 8.58 13.12 5.60
N LEU A 746 9.09 14.27 6.01
CA LEU A 746 9.94 14.36 7.19
C LEU A 746 9.14 14.92 8.35
N SER A 747 9.06 14.18 9.46
CA SER A 747 8.36 14.59 10.68
C SER A 747 9.34 14.83 11.81
N VAL A 748 9.20 15.97 12.48
CA VAL A 748 9.93 16.29 13.71
C VAL A 748 8.99 16.07 14.89
N ASP A 749 9.27 15.03 15.70
CA ASP A 749 8.49 14.69 16.89
C ASP A 749 9.13 15.29 18.14
N THR A 750 8.46 16.27 18.74
CA THR A 750 8.93 16.97 19.95
C THR A 750 8.22 16.52 21.23
N ALA A 751 7.68 15.28 21.25
CA ALA A 751 6.89 14.80 22.38
C ALA A 751 7.67 14.77 23.71
N GLN A 752 8.99 14.57 23.67
CA GLN A 752 9.85 14.50 24.86
C GLN A 752 10.78 15.73 24.97
N ALA A 753 10.54 16.76 24.16
CA ALA A 753 11.37 17.96 24.17
C ALA A 753 11.29 18.69 25.53
N THR A 754 12.43 19.07 26.06
CA THR A 754 12.53 19.80 27.35
C THR A 754 12.54 21.32 27.17
N GLY A 755 12.51 21.78 25.93
CA GLY A 755 12.47 23.20 25.50
C GLY A 755 12.22 23.28 24.00
N PRO A 756 12.17 24.49 23.42
CA PRO A 756 12.00 24.65 21.98
C PRO A 756 13.11 23.98 21.18
N VAL A 757 12.72 23.28 20.11
CA VAL A 757 13.63 22.71 19.12
C VAL A 757 13.74 23.72 17.97
N THR A 758 14.88 24.42 17.86
CA THR A 758 15.08 25.45 16.84
C THR A 758 15.89 24.92 15.68
N VAL A 759 15.31 24.94 14.47
CA VAL A 759 15.98 24.63 13.22
C VAL A 759 16.32 25.94 12.50
N SER A 760 17.60 26.31 12.54
CA SER A 760 18.11 27.56 11.93
C SER A 760 18.61 27.36 10.49
N ALA A 761 18.85 26.14 10.06
CA ALA A 761 19.25 25.80 8.69
C ALA A 761 18.15 26.17 7.69
N VAL A 762 18.55 26.54 6.47
CA VAL A 762 17.62 26.76 5.37
C VAL A 762 17.14 25.40 4.85
N ILE A 763 15.83 25.20 4.87
CA ILE A 763 15.18 24.00 4.34
C ILE A 763 14.79 24.27 2.89
N SER A 764 15.27 23.45 1.94
CA SER A 764 14.97 23.54 0.52
C SER A 764 14.26 22.28 -0.01
N ASP A 765 13.68 22.35 -1.18
CA ASP A 765 13.23 21.15 -1.91
C ASP A 765 14.40 20.24 -2.22
N SER A 766 14.09 18.99 -2.47
CA SER A 766 15.09 17.98 -2.86
C SER A 766 15.53 18.17 -4.30
N ASP A 767 16.85 18.13 -4.54
CA ASP A 767 17.47 18.25 -5.84
C ASP A 767 17.39 16.94 -6.67
N GLY A 768 17.82 17.01 -7.94
CA GLY A 768 18.04 15.85 -8.81
C GLY A 768 16.80 15.12 -9.29
N PRO A 769 16.99 14.05 -10.07
CA PRO A 769 15.88 13.25 -10.61
C PRO A 769 14.99 12.64 -9.52
N GLY A 770 13.67 12.75 -9.65
CA GLY A 770 12.70 12.30 -8.63
C GLY A 770 12.72 13.13 -7.33
N GLY A 771 13.45 14.24 -7.29
CA GLY A 771 13.41 15.27 -6.23
C GLY A 771 12.14 16.13 -6.33
N GLY A 772 12.17 17.27 -5.69
CA GLY A 772 11.07 18.25 -5.64
C GLY A 772 10.51 18.44 -4.23
N ALA A 773 9.29 18.95 -4.18
CA ALA A 773 8.60 19.29 -2.96
C ALA A 773 8.41 18.08 -2.03
N PHE A 774 8.79 18.18 -0.78
CA PHE A 774 8.49 17.21 0.27
C PHE A 774 7.58 17.83 1.33
N VAL A 775 7.01 17.01 2.21
CA VAL A 775 6.12 17.45 3.29
C VAL A 775 6.89 17.58 4.58
N LEU A 776 6.86 18.76 5.18
CA LEU A 776 7.40 18.98 6.52
C LEU A 776 6.29 18.82 7.56
N LYS A 777 6.46 17.88 8.49
CA LYS A 777 5.48 17.59 9.53
C LYS A 777 6.06 17.87 10.92
N LYS A 778 5.28 18.52 11.76
CA LYS A 778 5.55 18.71 13.18
C LYS A 778 4.59 17.84 14.00
N SER A 779 5.11 16.98 14.85
CA SER A 779 4.34 16.13 15.78
C SER A 779 4.86 16.26 17.21
N GLY A 780 4.10 15.68 18.18
CA GLY A 780 4.43 15.78 19.62
C GLY A 780 4.09 17.12 20.23
N ALA A 781 3.96 17.16 21.57
CA ALA A 781 3.40 18.29 22.33
C ALA A 781 4.36 19.49 22.50
N GLY A 782 5.67 19.34 22.28
CA GLY A 782 6.64 20.41 22.43
C GLY A 782 6.63 21.43 21.28
N THR A 783 7.55 22.39 21.32
CA THR A 783 7.69 23.48 20.35
C THR A 783 8.75 23.16 19.30
N LEU A 784 8.41 23.39 18.01
CA LEU A 784 9.36 23.49 16.90
C LEU A 784 9.44 24.95 16.44
N GLU A 785 10.64 25.50 16.38
CA GLU A 785 10.92 26.82 15.80
C GLU A 785 11.63 26.69 14.45
N LEU A 786 11.06 27.30 13.41
CA LEU A 786 11.69 27.41 12.11
C LEU A 786 12.29 28.80 11.93
N GLY A 787 13.59 28.88 12.21
CA GLY A 787 14.33 30.16 12.19
C GLY A 787 14.94 30.54 10.83
N GLY A 788 15.01 29.60 9.89
CA GLY A 788 15.57 29.79 8.56
C GLY A 788 14.64 30.52 7.59
N THR A 789 15.20 31.14 6.55
CA THR A 789 14.46 31.61 5.37
C THR A 789 14.33 30.40 4.41
N ASN A 790 13.35 29.54 4.65
CA ASN A 790 13.18 28.28 3.95
C ASN A 790 12.65 28.50 2.54
N THR A 791 13.03 27.61 1.62
CA THR A 791 12.66 27.69 0.19
C THR A 791 11.92 26.43 -0.28
N TYR A 792 11.67 25.45 0.60
CA TYR A 792 10.88 24.26 0.23
C TYR A 792 9.48 24.67 -0.24
N THR A 793 8.95 23.93 -1.21
CA THR A 793 7.66 24.28 -1.83
C THR A 793 6.53 23.33 -1.43
N GLY A 794 6.80 22.31 -0.61
CA GLY A 794 5.81 21.34 -0.16
C GLY A 794 4.96 21.83 1.02
N GLN A 795 4.00 21.02 1.40
CA GLN A 795 3.04 21.31 2.45
C GLN A 795 3.67 21.26 3.84
N THR A 796 3.12 22.07 4.75
CA THR A 796 3.48 22.04 6.18
C THR A 796 2.31 21.49 7.00
N ILE A 797 2.57 20.45 7.81
CA ILE A 797 1.57 19.81 8.66
C ILE A 797 1.95 19.98 10.13
N LEU A 798 1.07 20.59 10.92
CA LEU A 798 1.16 20.67 12.35
C LEU A 798 0.17 19.67 12.97
N GLU A 799 0.66 18.50 13.36
CA GLU A 799 -0.16 17.41 13.92
C GLU A 799 -0.48 17.62 15.40
N ALA A 800 0.47 18.14 16.16
CA ALA A 800 0.30 18.43 17.60
C ALA A 800 1.38 19.40 18.11
N GLY A 801 1.12 20.06 19.24
CA GLY A 801 2.04 20.96 19.92
C GLY A 801 2.15 22.31 19.24
N GLU A 802 3.32 22.97 19.36
CA GLU A 802 3.53 24.33 18.90
C GLU A 802 4.50 24.41 17.71
N LEU A 803 4.14 25.17 16.68
CA LEU A 803 5.01 25.57 15.58
C LEU A 803 5.17 27.09 15.61
N ARG A 804 6.41 27.57 15.83
CA ARG A 804 6.77 28.99 15.89
C ARG A 804 7.48 29.42 14.62
N VAL A 805 7.02 30.53 14.03
CA VAL A 805 7.51 31.07 12.76
C VAL A 805 7.63 32.59 12.80
N THR A 806 8.49 33.16 11.95
CA THR A 806 8.67 34.63 11.84
C THR A 806 8.17 35.22 10.54
N SER A 807 7.84 34.35 9.55
CA SER A 807 7.31 34.78 8.26
C SER A 807 6.53 33.63 7.61
N LEU A 808 5.53 33.96 6.80
CA LEU A 808 4.64 33.03 6.09
C LEU A 808 4.78 33.13 4.58
N ASN A 809 4.81 34.33 4.03
CA ASN A 809 4.64 34.69 2.63
C ASN A 809 3.31 34.17 2.03
N SER A 810 2.85 34.83 1.00
CA SER A 810 1.69 34.38 0.20
C SER A 810 2.07 33.25 -0.77
N VAL A 811 1.05 32.62 -1.36
CA VAL A 811 1.19 31.54 -2.35
C VAL A 811 1.34 32.14 -3.75
N VAL A 812 2.49 32.74 -4.03
CA VAL A 812 2.80 33.28 -5.37
C VAL A 812 4.17 32.76 -5.79
N GLU A 813 4.23 32.26 -7.02
CA GLU A 813 5.50 31.78 -7.59
C GLU A 813 6.55 32.89 -7.64
N GLY A 814 7.77 32.55 -7.24
CA GLY A 814 8.91 33.47 -7.26
C GLY A 814 9.05 34.39 -6.04
N LEU A 815 8.19 34.27 -5.03
CA LEU A 815 8.42 34.97 -3.77
C LEU A 815 9.66 34.43 -3.03
N PRO A 816 10.35 35.28 -2.25
CA PRO A 816 11.45 34.81 -1.43
C PRO A 816 10.98 33.77 -0.40
N GLY A 817 11.91 33.00 0.13
CA GLY A 817 11.62 32.04 1.18
C GLY A 817 11.02 32.67 2.44
N SER A 818 10.31 31.85 3.20
CA SER A 818 9.77 32.21 4.51
C SER A 818 10.08 31.13 5.55
N SER A 819 9.67 31.28 6.79
CA SER A 819 9.78 30.19 7.78
C SER A 819 9.04 28.93 7.31
N LEU A 820 7.98 29.07 6.51
CA LEU A 820 7.18 27.98 5.93
C LEU A 820 7.45 27.76 4.42
N GLY A 821 8.67 28.05 3.97
CA GLY A 821 9.05 27.78 2.58
C GLY A 821 8.50 28.82 1.58
N ALA A 822 8.51 28.45 0.30
CA ALA A 822 8.09 29.26 -0.85
C ALA A 822 7.14 28.45 -1.76
N PRO A 823 5.90 28.14 -1.32
CA PRO A 823 4.97 27.30 -2.10
C PRO A 823 4.55 27.97 -3.39
N LYS A 824 4.38 27.17 -4.46
CA LYS A 824 4.06 27.64 -5.81
C LYS A 824 2.57 27.61 -6.15
N ASN A 825 1.75 27.02 -5.30
CA ASN A 825 0.31 26.91 -5.46
C ASN A 825 -0.39 26.81 -4.11
N ILE A 826 -1.70 27.02 -4.09
CA ILE A 826 -2.50 27.04 -2.86
C ILE A 826 -2.41 25.72 -2.10
N GLU A 827 -2.41 24.59 -2.79
CA GLU A 827 -2.36 23.25 -2.18
C GLU A 827 -1.02 23.00 -1.46
N ALA A 828 0.07 23.34 -2.09
CA ALA A 828 1.40 23.28 -1.47
C ALA A 828 1.59 24.30 -0.34
N GLY A 829 0.89 25.45 -0.44
CA GLY A 829 0.93 26.51 0.60
C GLY A 829 0.00 26.27 1.77
N GLU A 830 -0.82 25.24 1.74
CA GLU A 830 -1.77 24.91 2.82
C GLU A 830 -1.03 24.60 4.12
N ILE A 831 -1.52 25.16 5.22
CA ILE A 831 -1.05 24.87 6.58
C ILE A 831 -2.10 23.93 7.21
N VAL A 832 -1.75 22.66 7.34
CA VAL A 832 -2.67 21.63 7.85
C VAL A 832 -2.52 21.50 9.35
N PHE A 833 -3.64 21.52 10.08
CA PHE A 833 -3.68 21.34 11.52
C PHE A 833 -4.41 20.07 11.91
N GLY A 834 -3.78 19.29 12.78
CA GLY A 834 -4.32 18.04 13.33
C GLY A 834 -3.99 16.83 12.49
N ASN A 835 -4.59 15.71 12.89
CA ASN A 835 -4.49 14.40 12.24
C ASN A 835 -5.88 13.78 12.23
N GLU A 836 -6.32 13.25 11.11
CA GLU A 836 -7.66 12.66 10.92
C GLU A 836 -8.00 11.54 11.91
N GLY A 837 -7.02 10.86 12.49
CA GLY A 837 -7.20 9.75 13.43
C GLY A 837 -7.06 10.07 14.91
N LYS A 838 -6.56 11.25 15.30
CA LYS A 838 -6.21 11.57 16.69
C LYS A 838 -6.69 12.95 17.10
N ASP A 839 -7.05 13.09 18.37
CA ASP A 839 -7.26 14.38 19.00
C ASP A 839 -5.88 14.98 19.38
N GLY A 840 -5.64 16.22 19.04
CA GLY A 840 -4.40 16.93 19.39
C GLY A 840 -4.60 18.43 19.32
N ASP A 841 -4.25 19.15 20.38
CA ASP A 841 -4.22 20.59 20.37
C ASP A 841 -2.97 21.07 19.61
N CYS A 842 -3.17 22.01 18.68
CA CYS A 842 -2.12 22.63 17.89
C CYS A 842 -2.06 24.12 18.17
N ALA A 843 -0.84 24.65 18.30
CA ALA A 843 -0.59 26.08 18.42
C ALA A 843 0.34 26.56 17.30
N PHE A 844 -0.13 27.50 16.52
CA PHE A 844 0.65 28.15 15.49
C PHE A 844 1.00 29.57 15.97
N VAL A 845 2.28 29.83 16.21
CA VAL A 845 2.75 31.10 16.78
C VAL A 845 3.50 31.89 15.71
N TYR A 846 2.93 33.01 15.33
CA TYR A 846 3.57 33.98 14.45
C TYR A 846 4.29 35.03 15.29
N ALA A 847 5.61 35.09 15.15
CA ALA A 847 6.50 36.02 15.88
C ALA A 847 7.15 37.08 14.96
N GLY A 848 6.59 37.32 13.77
CA GLY A 848 7.14 38.21 12.75
C GLY A 848 6.82 39.68 12.90
N ALA A 849 7.23 40.48 11.90
CA ALA A 849 7.01 41.94 11.85
C ALA A 849 5.62 42.36 11.35
N GLY A 850 4.79 41.43 10.97
CA GLY A 850 3.47 41.59 10.32
C GLY A 850 3.56 41.37 8.82
N GLU A 851 2.53 40.74 8.26
CA GLU A 851 2.38 40.48 6.83
C GLU A 851 0.94 40.14 6.44
N THR A 852 0.66 40.21 5.15
CA THR A 852 -0.59 39.68 4.58
C THR A 852 -0.31 38.35 3.90
N CYS A 853 -1.06 37.33 4.25
CA CYS A 853 -0.84 35.96 3.79
C CYS A 853 -2.15 35.36 3.27
N ASP A 854 -2.09 34.72 2.11
CA ASP A 854 -3.22 34.01 1.47
C ASP A 854 -3.13 32.49 1.61
N ARG A 855 -2.24 31.99 2.47
CA ARG A 855 -2.18 30.54 2.73
C ARG A 855 -3.46 30.08 3.40
N VAL A 856 -3.95 28.96 2.90
CA VAL A 856 -5.14 28.32 3.48
C VAL A 856 -4.77 27.63 4.78
N ILE A 857 -5.54 27.85 5.82
CA ILE A 857 -5.51 27.09 7.07
C ILE A 857 -6.55 26.00 6.99
N ASN A 858 -6.16 24.73 7.15
CA ASN A 858 -7.03 23.57 7.07
C ASN A 858 -7.02 22.76 8.37
N LEU A 859 -8.20 22.59 8.99
CA LEU A 859 -8.40 21.84 10.23
C LEU A 859 -8.88 20.43 9.90
N VAL A 860 -8.01 19.42 10.02
CA VAL A 860 -8.33 18.04 9.63
C VAL A 860 -8.66 17.09 10.79
N GLY A 861 -8.37 17.40 12.03
CA GLY A 861 -8.54 16.51 13.18
C GLY A 861 -10.01 16.28 13.60
N LYS A 862 -10.29 15.23 14.38
CA LYS A 862 -11.64 14.92 14.92
C LYS A 862 -12.16 16.00 15.84
N THR A 863 -11.44 16.32 16.90
CA THR A 863 -11.67 17.43 17.83
C THR A 863 -10.35 18.10 18.01
N SER A 864 -10.22 19.32 17.57
CA SER A 864 -8.98 20.03 17.75
C SER A 864 -9.25 21.45 18.16
N THR A 865 -8.59 21.84 19.19
CA THR A 865 -8.37 23.24 19.49
C THR A 865 -7.15 23.68 18.69
N VAL A 866 -7.35 24.61 17.76
CA VAL A 866 -6.27 25.23 17.02
C VAL A 866 -6.07 26.64 17.53
N THR A 867 -4.90 26.93 18.08
CA THR A 867 -4.51 28.26 18.50
C THR A 867 -3.73 28.94 17.38
N ILE A 868 -4.19 30.11 16.93
CA ILE A 868 -3.45 31.01 16.06
C ILE A 868 -3.01 32.18 16.93
N ASP A 869 -1.71 32.22 17.22
CA ASP A 869 -1.11 33.20 18.12
C ASP A 869 -0.33 34.29 17.33
N GLN A 870 -0.83 35.50 17.37
CA GLN A 870 -0.12 36.68 16.87
C GLN A 870 0.75 37.29 17.97
N SER A 871 1.92 36.72 18.19
CA SER A 871 2.94 37.21 19.12
C SER A 871 4.03 38.07 18.45
N GLY A 872 3.84 38.43 17.17
CA GLY A 872 4.70 39.36 16.43
C GLY A 872 4.42 40.82 16.74
N ARG A 873 5.02 41.72 15.96
CA ARG A 873 4.97 43.19 16.24
C ARG A 873 3.98 43.95 15.35
N GLY A 874 3.69 43.45 14.16
CA GLY A 874 2.84 44.10 13.17
C GLY A 874 1.50 43.41 12.96
N LEU A 875 0.81 43.78 11.91
CA LEU A 875 -0.46 43.14 11.52
C LEU A 875 -0.20 41.80 10.80
N LEU A 876 -0.66 40.72 11.36
CA LEU A 876 -0.83 39.46 10.62
C LEU A 876 -2.22 39.40 10.03
N LYS A 877 -2.35 39.44 8.69
CA LYS A 877 -3.63 39.36 7.98
C LYS A 877 -3.69 38.06 7.18
N LEU A 878 -4.67 37.21 7.51
CA LEU A 878 -4.97 35.95 6.84
C LEU A 878 -6.17 36.16 5.90
N THR A 879 -5.98 36.02 4.59
CA THR A 879 -6.99 36.41 3.58
C THR A 879 -7.79 35.24 3.00
N SER A 880 -7.33 34.01 3.13
CA SER A 880 -8.02 32.82 2.65
C SER A 880 -9.06 32.31 3.64
N ASP A 881 -10.08 31.61 3.12
CA ASP A 881 -11.07 30.95 3.93
C ASP A 881 -10.45 29.85 4.78
N LEU A 882 -10.97 29.66 5.98
CA LEU A 882 -10.63 28.53 6.85
C LEU A 882 -11.29 27.27 6.29
N LEU A 883 -10.50 26.25 5.99
CA LEU A 883 -11.01 24.94 5.63
C LEU A 883 -11.15 24.06 6.87
N THR A 884 -12.19 23.24 6.88
CA THR A 884 -12.46 22.22 7.89
C THR A 884 -12.68 20.90 7.18
N SER A 885 -11.62 20.37 6.57
CA SER A 885 -11.66 19.06 5.92
C SER A 885 -11.48 17.95 6.96
N GLY A 886 -12.13 16.81 6.75
CA GLY A 886 -12.13 15.71 7.68
C GLY A 886 -13.48 15.51 8.37
N TYR A 887 -13.56 14.57 9.31
CA TYR A 887 -14.81 14.20 9.99
C TYR A 887 -15.50 15.40 10.67
N GLY A 888 -16.82 15.44 10.52
CA GLY A 888 -17.74 16.43 11.06
C GLY A 888 -17.77 16.49 12.58
N ALA A 889 -16.65 16.82 13.21
CA ALA A 889 -16.55 17.07 14.64
C ALA A 889 -16.40 18.58 14.90
N ASN A 890 -16.84 19.03 16.08
CA ASN A 890 -16.71 20.42 16.48
C ASN A 890 -15.26 20.91 16.40
N LYS A 891 -15.06 22.12 15.90
CA LYS A 891 -13.76 22.80 15.84
C LYS A 891 -13.75 23.98 16.79
N VAL A 892 -12.59 24.22 17.41
CA VAL A 892 -12.34 25.39 18.25
C VAL A 892 -11.14 26.16 17.70
N VAL A 893 -11.35 27.38 17.25
CA VAL A 893 -10.28 28.28 16.82
C VAL A 893 -10.03 29.29 17.92
N VAL A 894 -8.83 29.26 18.49
CA VAL A 894 -8.37 30.22 19.49
C VAL A 894 -7.54 31.28 18.79
N LEU A 895 -7.99 32.53 18.85
CA LEU A 895 -7.25 33.70 18.37
C LEU A 895 -6.55 34.33 19.56
N GLN A 896 -5.23 34.23 19.61
CA GLN A 896 -4.40 34.66 20.74
C GLN A 896 -3.36 35.70 20.32
N GLY A 897 -2.73 36.31 21.26
CA GLY A 897 -1.61 37.23 21.13
C GLY A 897 -1.51 38.16 22.35
N ASP A 898 -0.29 38.38 22.86
CA ASP A 898 -0.02 39.22 24.04
C ASP A 898 0.84 40.44 23.74
N THR A 899 1.18 40.66 22.47
CA THR A 899 2.01 41.76 21.98
C THR A 899 1.18 42.94 21.49
N ALA A 900 1.83 44.00 21.05
CA ALA A 900 1.22 45.14 20.37
C ALA A 900 0.78 44.82 18.92
N GLY A 901 1.19 43.67 18.37
CA GLY A 901 0.76 43.21 17.04
C GLY A 901 -0.71 42.89 16.99
N ALA A 902 -1.33 43.14 15.85
CA ALA A 902 -2.72 42.82 15.61
C ALA A 902 -2.87 41.57 14.67
N GLY A 903 -3.89 40.79 14.89
CA GLY A 903 -4.30 39.74 13.95
C GLY A 903 -5.55 40.13 13.19
N GLU A 904 -5.69 39.72 11.93
CA GLU A 904 -6.90 39.85 11.14
C GLU A 904 -7.18 38.53 10.39
N PHE A 905 -8.36 37.98 10.59
CA PHE A 905 -8.88 36.89 9.77
C PHE A 905 -9.88 37.47 8.78
N ALA A 906 -9.45 37.65 7.52
CA ALA A 906 -10.24 38.29 6.47
C ALA A 906 -10.97 37.25 5.57
N GLY A 907 -10.57 36.00 5.59
CA GLY A 907 -11.29 34.90 4.96
C GLY A 907 -12.56 34.51 5.73
N ALA A 908 -13.41 33.72 5.12
CA ALA A 908 -14.61 33.20 5.76
C ALA A 908 -14.29 32.02 6.68
N ILE A 909 -15.00 31.94 7.80
CA ILE A 909 -14.96 30.79 8.73
C ILE A 909 -16.36 30.15 8.70
N ALA A 910 -16.40 28.83 8.44
CA ALA A 910 -17.64 28.07 8.36
C ALA A 910 -17.61 26.88 9.34
N ASP A 911 -18.78 26.29 9.55
CA ASP A 911 -18.88 25.02 10.27
C ASP A 911 -18.29 23.87 9.45
N PRO A 912 -17.77 22.83 10.10
CA PRO A 912 -17.41 21.60 9.43
C PRO A 912 -18.62 20.97 8.75
N TYR A 913 -18.42 20.37 7.62
CA TYR A 913 -19.47 19.56 7.03
C TYR A 913 -19.76 18.35 7.93
N ASP A 914 -21.00 18.22 8.34
CA ASP A 914 -21.53 17.08 9.07
C ASP A 914 -22.92 16.77 8.50
N ARG A 915 -23.15 15.53 8.09
CA ARG A 915 -24.42 15.03 7.53
C ARG A 915 -25.61 15.30 8.46
N ALA A 916 -25.36 15.29 9.77
CA ALA A 916 -26.40 15.60 10.77
C ALA A 916 -26.56 17.10 11.00
N GLY A 917 -25.71 17.95 10.42
CA GLY A 917 -25.73 19.41 10.60
C GLY A 917 -25.47 19.85 12.04
N LYS A 918 -24.77 19.05 12.83
CA LYS A 918 -24.53 19.27 14.27
C LYS A 918 -23.12 19.75 14.60
N ALA A 919 -22.15 19.53 13.71
CA ALA A 919 -20.78 19.98 13.94
C ALA A 919 -20.68 21.51 13.79
N THR A 920 -20.02 22.15 14.72
CA THR A 920 -19.89 23.60 14.78
C THR A 920 -18.44 24.04 14.88
N THR A 921 -18.14 25.22 14.37
CA THR A 921 -16.88 25.93 14.65
C THR A 921 -17.12 26.98 15.72
N SER A 922 -16.32 26.96 16.78
CA SER A 922 -16.34 27.96 17.85
C SER A 922 -15.11 28.85 17.77
N ILE A 923 -15.24 30.11 18.11
CA ILE A 923 -14.13 31.06 18.17
C ILE A 923 -13.90 31.50 19.62
N ILE A 924 -12.66 31.46 20.07
CA ILE A 924 -12.23 31.98 21.38
C ILE A 924 -11.17 33.03 21.14
N LYS A 925 -11.43 34.28 21.49
CA LYS A 925 -10.39 35.31 21.56
C LYS A 925 -9.85 35.35 22.97
N THR A 926 -8.54 35.13 23.10
CA THR A 926 -7.80 35.23 24.36
C THR A 926 -6.51 36.03 24.19
N GLY A 927 -5.73 36.26 25.31
CA GLY A 927 -4.55 37.08 25.27
C GLY A 927 -4.86 38.60 25.14
N LYS A 928 -3.93 39.46 25.56
CA LYS A 928 -4.12 40.90 25.64
C LYS A 928 -4.18 41.63 24.29
N GLY A 929 -3.66 41.02 23.24
CA GLY A 929 -3.62 41.60 21.89
C GLY A 929 -5.00 41.73 21.24
N SER A 930 -5.04 42.28 20.03
CA SER A 930 -6.25 42.51 19.28
C SER A 930 -6.35 41.59 18.07
N TRP A 931 -7.57 41.14 17.76
CA TRP A 931 -7.90 40.41 16.53
C TRP A 931 -9.09 41.04 15.83
N THR A 932 -9.15 40.94 14.51
CA THR A 932 -10.28 41.40 13.68
C THR A 932 -10.84 40.23 12.87
N LEU A 933 -12.12 40.04 12.88
CA LEU A 933 -12.85 39.19 11.93
C LEU A 933 -13.47 40.11 10.87
N SER A 934 -12.92 40.13 9.66
CA SER A 934 -13.41 40.97 8.56
C SER A 934 -14.11 40.13 7.45
N GLY A 935 -13.99 38.81 7.49
CA GLY A 935 -14.66 37.91 6.57
C GLY A 935 -16.16 37.76 6.76
N THR A 936 -16.84 37.21 5.78
CA THR A 936 -18.26 36.84 5.86
C THR A 936 -18.39 35.43 6.42
N ASN A 937 -18.52 35.30 7.74
CA ASN A 937 -18.49 34.03 8.43
C ASN A 937 -19.85 33.33 8.47
N ARG A 938 -19.85 32.02 8.57
CA ARG A 938 -20.99 31.13 8.58
C ARG A 938 -20.97 30.09 9.69
N PHE A 939 -20.04 30.22 10.65
CA PHE A 939 -20.00 29.34 11.81
C PHE A 939 -21.16 29.54 12.75
N SER A 940 -21.64 28.46 13.38
CA SER A 940 -22.80 28.51 14.29
C SER A 940 -22.43 28.26 15.76
N GLY A 941 -21.18 27.90 16.04
CA GLY A 941 -20.69 27.71 17.40
C GLY A 941 -20.51 29.04 18.15
N PRO A 942 -20.33 29.01 19.49
CA PRO A 942 -20.20 30.20 20.31
C PRO A 942 -18.89 30.99 19.98
N LEU A 943 -19.03 32.33 20.09
CA LEU A 943 -17.92 33.28 20.10
C LEU A 943 -17.64 33.70 21.54
N LYS A 944 -16.45 33.44 22.04
CA LYS A 944 -16.03 33.90 23.37
C LYS A 944 -14.89 34.92 23.25
N VAL A 945 -15.02 36.04 23.98
CA VAL A 945 -13.94 37.02 24.12
C VAL A 945 -13.51 37.00 25.58
N THR A 946 -12.46 36.29 25.90
CA THR A 946 -12.01 36.06 27.30
C THR A 946 -11.01 37.11 27.79
N GLN A 947 -10.22 37.69 26.86
CA GLN A 947 -9.23 38.70 27.17
C GLN A 947 -8.91 39.54 25.90
N GLY A 948 -8.45 40.78 26.09
CA GLY A 948 -8.07 41.69 25.00
C GLY A 948 -9.24 42.20 24.19
N SER A 949 -9.07 42.46 22.91
CA SER A 949 -10.07 43.03 22.04
C SER A 949 -10.32 42.16 20.80
N LEU A 950 -11.59 41.93 20.47
CA LEU A 950 -12.02 41.36 19.18
C LEU A 950 -12.78 42.41 18.40
N SER A 951 -12.38 42.74 17.17
CA SER A 951 -13.10 43.63 16.27
C SER A 951 -13.93 42.82 15.25
N LEU A 952 -15.17 43.19 15.04
CA LEU A 952 -16.00 42.69 13.95
C LEU A 952 -16.12 43.79 12.90
N ALA A 953 -15.59 43.57 11.70
CA ALA A 953 -15.44 44.63 10.71
C ALA A 953 -16.64 44.85 9.79
N ASN A 954 -17.58 43.90 9.75
CA ASN A 954 -18.81 44.04 8.97
C ASN A 954 -19.99 43.32 9.65
N PRO A 955 -21.26 43.67 9.29
CA PRO A 955 -22.44 43.06 9.90
C PRO A 955 -22.63 41.57 9.58
N ARG A 956 -21.77 40.97 8.77
CA ARG A 956 -21.75 39.54 8.44
C ARG A 956 -20.51 38.84 8.96
N SER A 957 -19.78 39.46 9.88
CA SER A 957 -18.61 38.84 10.55
C SER A 957 -19.00 37.69 11.47
N LEU A 958 -20.30 37.50 11.76
CA LEU A 958 -20.84 36.35 12.52
C LEU A 958 -22.08 35.78 11.83
N GLY A 959 -22.37 34.51 12.07
CA GLY A 959 -23.66 33.91 11.74
C GLY A 959 -24.81 34.46 12.63
N ASN A 960 -26.02 34.56 12.11
CA ASN A 960 -27.19 35.12 12.79
C ASN A 960 -27.71 34.32 14.01
N LYS A 961 -27.14 33.15 14.27
CA LYS A 961 -27.39 32.27 15.43
C LYS A 961 -26.25 32.23 16.43
N ALA A 962 -25.14 32.93 16.18
CA ALA A 962 -23.98 32.90 17.03
C ALA A 962 -24.30 33.36 18.45
N GLU A 963 -23.87 32.62 19.45
CA GLU A 963 -23.89 33.05 20.85
C GLU A 963 -22.59 33.79 21.17
N ILE A 964 -22.68 34.95 21.81
CA ILE A 964 -21.52 35.76 22.17
C ILE A 964 -21.39 35.78 23.69
N ASP A 965 -20.19 35.48 24.20
CA ASP A 965 -19.86 35.61 25.63
C ASP A 965 -18.60 36.46 25.79
N ILE A 966 -18.72 37.60 26.51
CA ILE A 966 -17.62 38.53 26.70
C ILE A 966 -17.28 38.56 28.19
N SER A 967 -16.06 38.17 28.54
CA SER A 967 -15.60 38.18 29.93
C SER A 967 -15.30 39.60 30.41
N LYS A 968 -15.36 39.79 31.72
CA LYS A 968 -15.02 41.07 32.33
C LYS A 968 -13.60 41.51 31.99
N GLY A 969 -13.42 42.72 31.52
CA GLY A 969 -12.15 43.29 31.10
C GLY A 969 -11.74 43.00 29.66
N ALA A 970 -12.50 42.16 28.94
CA ALA A 970 -12.41 41.99 27.50
C ALA A 970 -13.35 42.96 26.77
N SER A 971 -13.12 43.19 25.47
CA SER A 971 -13.98 44.06 24.66
C SER A 971 -14.25 43.50 23.27
N LEU A 972 -15.50 43.73 22.82
CA LEU A 972 -15.92 43.47 21.45
C LEU A 972 -16.10 44.83 20.74
N ASP A 973 -15.33 45.05 19.67
CA ASP A 973 -15.39 46.25 18.87
C ASP A 973 -16.23 46.06 17.63
N LEU A 974 -17.36 46.72 17.51
CA LEU A 974 -18.28 46.67 16.38
C LEU A 974 -17.87 47.74 15.35
N SER A 975 -16.79 47.48 14.60
CA SER A 975 -16.21 48.40 13.64
C SER A 975 -16.97 48.55 12.32
N PHE A 976 -18.29 48.27 12.31
CA PHE A 976 -19.21 48.41 11.18
C PHE A 976 -20.31 49.44 11.50
N GLN A 977 -21.08 49.83 10.51
CA GLN A 977 -22.32 50.61 10.69
C GLN A 977 -23.55 49.73 10.55
N GLY A 978 -24.56 49.96 11.36
CA GLY A 978 -25.85 49.22 11.30
C GLY A 978 -25.99 48.17 12.40
N GLU A 979 -26.88 47.23 12.17
CA GLU A 979 -27.32 46.21 13.13
C GLU A 979 -26.86 44.82 12.69
N MET A 980 -26.32 44.05 13.63
CA MET A 980 -26.02 42.62 13.47
C MET A 980 -26.95 41.81 14.38
N ARG A 981 -27.63 40.82 13.81
CA ARG A 981 -28.46 39.91 14.60
C ARG A 981 -27.62 38.72 15.06
N VAL A 982 -27.80 38.32 16.34
CA VAL A 982 -27.09 37.21 16.99
C VAL A 982 -28.11 36.35 17.77
N GLY A 983 -27.70 35.15 18.19
CA GLY A 983 -28.60 34.22 18.90
C GLY A 983 -28.75 34.57 20.39
N ARG A 984 -27.64 34.95 21.07
CA ARG A 984 -27.62 35.30 22.48
C ARG A 984 -26.38 36.14 22.80
N ILE A 985 -26.48 36.99 23.79
CA ILE A 985 -25.33 37.73 24.34
C ILE A 985 -25.21 37.43 25.83
N CYS A 986 -24.00 37.07 26.28
CA CYS A 986 -23.62 36.92 27.69
C CYS A 986 -22.53 37.94 28.03
N PHE A 987 -22.55 38.46 29.27
CA PHE A 987 -21.45 39.17 29.86
C PHE A 987 -21.00 38.47 31.15
N ASP A 988 -19.76 38.10 31.20
CA ASP A 988 -19.14 37.31 32.28
C ASP A 988 -19.93 36.00 32.59
N GLY A 989 -20.32 35.29 31.51
CA GLY A 989 -21.10 34.08 31.54
C GLY A 989 -22.58 34.25 31.88
N LYS A 990 -23.07 35.48 32.17
CA LYS A 990 -24.46 35.75 32.50
C LYS A 990 -25.20 36.24 31.28
N PRO A 991 -26.33 35.63 30.89
CA PRO A 991 -27.14 36.09 29.75
C PRO A 991 -27.73 37.48 30.01
N LEU A 992 -27.64 38.31 28.97
CA LEU A 992 -28.26 39.63 28.99
C LEU A 992 -29.74 39.50 28.58
N PRO A 993 -30.62 40.46 28.99
CA PRO A 993 -31.98 40.57 28.48
C PRO A 993 -32.02 40.75 26.95
N SER A 994 -33.08 40.22 26.28
CA SER A 994 -33.29 40.47 24.85
C SER A 994 -33.36 41.97 24.57
N GLY A 995 -32.65 42.42 23.52
CA GLY A 995 -32.56 43.82 23.21
C GLY A 995 -31.51 44.18 22.17
N THR A 996 -31.20 45.45 22.09
CA THR A 996 -30.13 45.98 21.24
C THR A 996 -29.05 46.57 22.11
N TYR A 997 -27.78 46.14 21.86
CA TYR A 997 -26.60 46.54 22.64
C TYR A 997 -25.58 47.24 21.74
N ASP A 998 -25.03 48.35 22.17
CA ASP A 998 -24.06 49.17 21.49
C ASP A 998 -23.09 49.86 22.50
N ALA A 999 -22.13 50.61 22.01
CA ALA A 999 -21.18 51.36 22.85
C ALA A 999 -21.83 52.40 23.77
N GLY A 1000 -23.11 52.83 23.50
CA GLY A 1000 -23.82 53.80 24.32
C GLY A 1000 -24.50 53.16 25.54
N ASN A 1001 -25.01 51.90 25.41
CA ASN A 1001 -25.73 51.23 26.51
C ASN A 1001 -24.93 50.04 27.13
N ALA A 1002 -23.83 49.65 26.52
CA ALA A 1002 -22.95 48.58 27.04
C ALA A 1002 -21.46 48.94 26.92
N PRO A 1003 -21.01 50.15 27.32
CA PRO A 1003 -19.67 50.67 27.08
C PRO A 1003 -18.56 49.87 27.80
N GLU A 1004 -18.94 49.06 28.78
CA GLU A 1004 -17.97 48.22 29.52
C GLU A 1004 -17.32 47.17 28.64
N PHE A 1005 -18.06 46.64 27.66
CA PHE A 1005 -17.59 45.51 26.83
C PHE A 1005 -17.88 45.69 25.33
N ILE A 1006 -18.70 46.68 24.90
CA ILE A 1006 -18.88 46.99 23.48
C ILE A 1006 -18.22 48.32 23.13
N LYS A 1007 -17.53 48.30 21.98
CA LYS A 1007 -16.90 49.47 21.35
C LYS A 1007 -17.42 49.65 19.93
N GLY A 1008 -17.08 50.73 19.25
CA GLY A 1008 -17.39 50.96 17.84
C GLY A 1008 -18.75 51.57 17.57
N LYS A 1009 -19.18 51.52 16.29
CA LYS A 1009 -20.39 52.22 15.81
C LYS A 1009 -21.55 51.26 15.51
N GLY A 1010 -21.29 49.98 15.48
CA GLY A 1010 -22.31 48.95 15.22
C GLY A 1010 -23.22 48.63 16.41
N ARG A 1011 -24.24 47.83 16.17
CA ARG A 1011 -25.17 47.38 17.21
C ARG A 1011 -25.41 45.88 17.08
N LEU A 1012 -25.50 45.18 18.22
CA LEU A 1012 -25.94 43.80 18.31
C LEU A 1012 -27.37 43.70 18.73
N LYS A 1013 -28.16 42.85 18.08
CA LYS A 1013 -29.56 42.59 18.42
C LYS A 1013 -29.84 41.10 18.53
N PHE A 1014 -30.51 40.66 19.60
CA PHE A 1014 -30.92 39.29 19.79
C PHE A 1014 -32.28 39.15 20.47
#